data_d514cadc6bd8b095b7803f7d7d531fad
#
_entry.id   d514cadc6bd8b095b7803f7d7d531fad
#
_cell.length_a   1.000
_cell.length_b   1.000
_cell.length_c   1.000
_cell.angle_alpha   90.00
_cell.angle_beta   90.00
_cell.angle_gamma   90.00
#
_symmetry.space_group_name_H-M   'P 1'
#
loop_
_entity.id
_entity.type
_entity.pdbx_description
1 polymer ?
#
loop_
_entity_poly.entity_id
_entity_poly.type
_entity_poly.pdbx_seq_one_letter_code
_entity_poly.pdbx_strand_id
1 'polypeptide(L)'
;MEARLRLIYAQNDWKADPNKPAVRTKYYRALLERNLTPEQEITVRLELGKELLRAGESAASVDELEKLRKFSTMPPEVERDWHRSLGVAYLRLGEQENCNDMHMQMSCIFPIKGSGIHMRTRGAEGAVREYTWLLEHDPKDDIARWLLNIAYMQLGQYPAKVPKQWLVPESRFASEYDISEFPDVAPQANLGVTEHAGGIIVEDFDGDGLLDIMLSSSGPLDPMHFFHNNGDGTFSDRTHQAGLTGELGGLNIVETDYNNDGHPDVLVLRGGWWDKFGEYPMSLLKNNGDGTFTDVTEEAGLLYNGPTQTAAWADYDNDGWLDLFVGRERRPSLLFHNNHDGTFTEVGAACGVANLGYVKGVAWGDSNNDGRPDLYISVQGGNNRFFRNETAQGGSCKFVDATAQAHLTDHGDHFAAWFFDYNNDGWPDILDLGYYTLTLNDVGGFQVGHPFHAGTPRLYLNNHDGTFTEIAKEVHLDRAILPMGANFGDLDNDGWLDVYLGTGEPEYEALLPNRMFRNHNGKDFQDVTTSGGFGHLQKGHGIAFADLENNGNEDVIEEMGGAFPGDTYQPVLYRNPGHGNHWITLTLEGVQTNRAAFGARISLTFRDQGTVRHVYRTIGYGSSFGGNPLRQHIGLGKATSVEKIEIFWPVSGTTQSFTNVPADRAFHVKEGAAKLAQADYKRFAFDVLPK
;
A
#
# COMPACT_ATOMS: atom_id res chain seq x y z
N MET A 1 -22.42 8.89 -9.33
CA MET A 1 -21.30 8.13 -9.93
C MET A 1 -21.70 6.69 -10.36
N GLU A 2 -22.39 5.89 -9.55
CA GLU A 2 -22.69 4.46 -9.77
C GLU A 2 -23.16 4.07 -11.19
N ALA A 3 -24.19 4.73 -11.69
CA ALA A 3 -24.75 4.42 -13.03
C ALA A 3 -23.72 4.55 -14.16
N ARG A 4 -22.81 5.52 -14.06
CA ARG A 4 -21.71 5.77 -15.00
C ARG A 4 -20.68 4.65 -14.93
N LEU A 5 -20.25 4.26 -13.73
CA LEU A 5 -19.27 3.18 -13.52
C LEU A 5 -19.79 1.86 -14.05
N ARG A 6 -21.04 1.51 -13.73
CA ARG A 6 -21.70 0.29 -14.24
C ARG A 6 -21.83 0.27 -15.76
N LEU A 7 -22.10 1.43 -16.37
CA LEU A 7 -22.19 1.56 -17.83
C LEU A 7 -20.84 1.30 -18.50
N ILE A 8 -19.76 1.91 -17.98
CA ILE A 8 -18.39 1.70 -18.50
C ILE A 8 -18.02 0.22 -18.41
N TYR A 9 -18.21 -0.41 -17.25
CA TYR A 9 -17.95 -1.84 -17.07
C TYR A 9 -18.73 -2.74 -18.05
N ALA A 10 -20.01 -2.42 -18.27
CA ALA A 10 -20.86 -3.18 -19.18
C ALA A 10 -20.39 -3.11 -20.64
N GLN A 11 -19.78 -2.01 -21.06
CA GLN A 11 -19.29 -1.77 -22.42
C GLN A 11 -17.94 -2.45 -22.71
N ASN A 12 -17.17 -2.84 -21.70
CA ASN A 12 -15.89 -3.50 -21.87
C ASN A 12 -16.01 -4.85 -22.60
N ASP A 13 -15.08 -5.13 -23.52
CA ASP A 13 -15.04 -6.41 -24.26
C ASP A 13 -14.74 -7.58 -23.31
N TRP A 14 -15.71 -8.42 -23.09
CA TRP A 14 -15.59 -9.56 -22.17
C TRP A 14 -14.47 -10.55 -22.53
N LYS A 15 -14.02 -10.60 -23.79
CA LYS A 15 -12.96 -11.50 -24.22
C LYS A 15 -11.58 -11.09 -23.69
N ALA A 16 -11.39 -9.83 -23.51
CA ALA A 16 -10.10 -9.23 -23.16
C ALA A 16 -10.09 -8.55 -21.77
N ASP A 17 -11.26 -8.17 -21.23
CA ASP A 17 -11.35 -7.55 -19.91
C ASP A 17 -10.98 -8.57 -18.80
N PRO A 18 -9.89 -8.35 -18.05
CA PRO A 18 -9.44 -9.25 -16.99
C PRO A 18 -10.49 -9.41 -15.86
N ASN A 19 -11.38 -8.44 -15.68
CA ASN A 19 -12.43 -8.47 -14.67
C ASN A 19 -13.66 -9.32 -15.07
N LYS A 20 -13.62 -10.02 -16.21
CA LYS A 20 -14.73 -10.85 -16.69
C LYS A 20 -14.38 -12.34 -16.85
N PRO A 21 -13.64 -12.99 -15.93
CA PRO A 21 -13.27 -14.41 -16.06
C PRO A 21 -14.50 -15.32 -16.06
N ALA A 22 -15.53 -15.03 -15.29
CA ALA A 22 -16.77 -15.82 -15.24
C ALA A 22 -17.51 -15.90 -16.59
N VAL A 23 -17.34 -14.92 -17.47
CA VAL A 23 -17.88 -14.97 -18.84
C VAL A 23 -17.01 -15.87 -19.72
N ARG A 24 -15.69 -15.81 -19.57
CA ARG A 24 -14.75 -16.66 -20.31
C ARG A 24 -14.85 -18.13 -19.90
N THR A 25 -15.10 -18.44 -18.63
CA THR A 25 -15.35 -19.82 -18.20
C THR A 25 -16.56 -20.42 -18.92
N LYS A 26 -17.66 -19.68 -19.07
CA LYS A 26 -18.84 -20.14 -19.85
C LYS A 26 -18.49 -20.39 -21.29
N TYR A 27 -17.69 -19.53 -21.92
CA TYR A 27 -17.24 -19.71 -23.31
C TYR A 27 -16.40 -20.96 -23.47
N TYR A 28 -15.40 -21.21 -22.62
CA TYR A 28 -14.56 -22.40 -22.71
C TYR A 28 -15.34 -23.69 -22.40
N ARG A 29 -16.26 -23.68 -21.45
CA ARG A 29 -17.18 -24.83 -21.21
C ARG A 29 -17.99 -25.18 -22.46
N ALA A 30 -18.53 -24.18 -23.16
CA ALA A 30 -19.27 -24.40 -24.42
C ALA A 30 -18.38 -24.91 -25.57
N LEU A 31 -17.08 -24.59 -25.59
CA LEU A 31 -16.14 -25.16 -26.56
C LEU A 31 -15.91 -26.65 -26.31
N LEU A 32 -15.85 -27.11 -25.07
CA LEU A 32 -15.68 -28.51 -24.70
C LEU A 32 -16.86 -29.41 -25.10
N GLU A 33 -18.03 -28.83 -25.37
CA GLU A 33 -19.20 -29.58 -25.92
C GLU A 33 -19.08 -29.90 -27.42
N ARG A 34 -18.04 -29.38 -28.12
CA ARG A 34 -17.79 -29.60 -29.53
C ARG A 34 -16.86 -30.80 -29.74
N ASN A 35 -16.82 -31.32 -30.98
CA ASN A 35 -15.83 -32.33 -31.37
C ASN A 35 -14.45 -31.64 -31.51
N LEU A 36 -13.61 -31.76 -30.49
CA LEU A 36 -12.27 -31.24 -30.47
C LEU A 36 -11.24 -32.32 -30.76
N THR A 37 -10.11 -31.94 -31.37
CA THR A 37 -8.94 -32.82 -31.41
C THR A 37 -8.32 -32.91 -30.01
N PRO A 38 -7.48 -33.91 -29.71
CA PRO A 38 -6.79 -34.00 -28.41
C PRO A 38 -6.02 -32.71 -28.07
N GLU A 39 -5.32 -32.11 -29.02
CA GLU A 39 -4.54 -30.90 -28.84
C GLU A 39 -5.45 -29.69 -28.52
N GLN A 40 -6.58 -29.58 -29.20
CA GLN A 40 -7.58 -28.55 -28.94
C GLN A 40 -8.21 -28.74 -27.55
N GLU A 41 -8.52 -29.98 -27.17
CA GLU A 41 -9.08 -30.27 -25.85
C GLU A 41 -8.10 -29.91 -24.75
N ILE A 42 -6.81 -30.23 -24.88
CA ILE A 42 -5.75 -29.84 -23.93
C ILE A 42 -5.74 -28.33 -23.76
N THR A 43 -5.64 -27.57 -24.85
CA THR A 43 -5.60 -26.10 -24.81
C THR A 43 -6.84 -25.52 -24.14
N VAL A 44 -8.05 -25.98 -24.55
CA VAL A 44 -9.31 -25.46 -24.00
C VAL A 44 -9.44 -25.76 -22.49
N ARG A 45 -9.03 -26.97 -22.03
CA ARG A 45 -9.07 -27.31 -20.61
C ARG A 45 -8.06 -26.52 -19.80
N LEU A 46 -6.87 -26.32 -20.34
CA LEU A 46 -5.83 -25.52 -19.68
C LEU A 46 -6.30 -24.08 -19.48
N GLU A 47 -6.82 -23.44 -20.53
CA GLU A 47 -7.37 -22.08 -20.44
C GLU A 47 -8.62 -22.03 -19.53
N LEU A 48 -9.51 -23.02 -19.60
CA LEU A 48 -10.65 -23.09 -18.68
C LEU A 48 -10.20 -23.18 -17.23
N GLY A 49 -9.18 -24.00 -16.93
CA GLY A 49 -8.63 -24.12 -15.57
C GLY A 49 -8.08 -22.77 -15.05
N LYS A 50 -7.33 -22.05 -15.88
CA LYS A 50 -6.81 -20.72 -15.53
C LYS A 50 -7.94 -19.71 -15.31
N GLU A 51 -8.96 -19.69 -16.17
CA GLU A 51 -10.09 -18.76 -16.00
C GLU A 51 -11.00 -19.10 -14.81
N LEU A 52 -11.14 -20.40 -14.48
CA LEU A 52 -11.82 -20.83 -13.25
C LEU A 52 -11.09 -20.32 -12.01
N LEU A 53 -9.76 -20.38 -12.02
CA LEU A 53 -8.94 -19.85 -10.94
C LEU A 53 -9.14 -18.33 -10.78
N ARG A 54 -9.07 -17.57 -11.89
CA ARG A 54 -9.34 -16.13 -11.92
C ARG A 54 -10.74 -15.75 -11.46
N ALA A 55 -11.71 -16.65 -11.66
CA ALA A 55 -13.09 -16.48 -11.21
C ALA A 55 -13.33 -16.88 -9.75
N GLY A 56 -12.30 -17.35 -9.02
CA GLY A 56 -12.44 -17.83 -7.64
C GLY A 56 -12.96 -19.25 -7.48
N GLU A 57 -13.12 -19.98 -8.59
CA GLU A 57 -13.58 -21.36 -8.60
C GLU A 57 -12.39 -22.36 -8.48
N SER A 58 -11.55 -22.22 -7.41
CA SER A 58 -10.27 -22.96 -7.29
C SER A 58 -10.47 -24.47 -7.26
N ALA A 59 -11.50 -24.99 -6.59
CA ALA A 59 -11.81 -26.42 -6.61
C ALA A 59 -12.17 -26.92 -8.03
N ALA A 60 -12.97 -26.16 -8.78
CA ALA A 60 -13.33 -26.48 -10.15
C ALA A 60 -12.13 -26.36 -11.11
N SER A 61 -11.23 -25.40 -10.86
CA SER A 61 -9.96 -25.26 -11.59
C SER A 61 -9.10 -26.52 -11.44
N VAL A 62 -8.87 -26.97 -10.20
CA VAL A 62 -8.15 -28.20 -9.90
C VAL A 62 -8.80 -29.39 -10.62
N ASP A 63 -10.11 -29.57 -10.49
CA ASP A 63 -10.84 -30.70 -11.09
C ASP A 63 -10.78 -30.67 -12.63
N GLU A 64 -10.74 -29.48 -13.25
CA GLU A 64 -10.62 -29.37 -14.71
C GLU A 64 -9.20 -29.65 -15.19
N LEU A 65 -8.19 -29.11 -14.51
CA LEU A 65 -6.78 -29.34 -14.84
C LEU A 65 -6.34 -30.78 -14.59
N GLU A 66 -6.87 -31.46 -13.57
CA GLU A 66 -6.61 -32.90 -13.31
C GLU A 66 -7.08 -33.80 -14.47
N LYS A 67 -8.11 -33.40 -15.24
CA LYS A 67 -8.55 -34.16 -16.41
C LYS A 67 -7.51 -34.23 -17.52
N LEU A 68 -6.50 -33.35 -17.49
CA LEU A 68 -5.41 -33.40 -18.47
C LEU A 68 -4.46 -34.59 -18.25
N ARG A 69 -4.48 -35.26 -17.09
CA ARG A 69 -3.70 -36.49 -16.82
C ARG A 69 -4.06 -37.66 -17.72
N LYS A 70 -5.21 -37.62 -18.38
CA LYS A 70 -5.62 -38.66 -19.35
C LYS A 70 -4.80 -38.66 -20.63
N PHE A 71 -4.14 -37.55 -20.97
CA PHE A 71 -3.31 -37.41 -22.16
C PHE A 71 -1.88 -37.88 -21.85
N SER A 72 -1.44 -38.91 -22.57
CA SER A 72 -0.12 -39.53 -22.36
C SER A 72 1.03 -38.79 -23.03
N THR A 73 0.72 -37.85 -23.92
CA THR A 73 1.71 -37.07 -24.67
C THR A 73 1.24 -35.62 -24.81
N MET A 74 2.10 -34.69 -24.43
CA MET A 74 1.92 -33.23 -24.62
C MET A 74 3.25 -32.63 -25.09
N PRO A 75 3.25 -31.49 -25.79
CA PRO A 75 4.47 -30.72 -26.00
C PRO A 75 5.08 -30.35 -24.61
N PRO A 76 6.41 -30.40 -24.43
CA PRO A 76 7.04 -30.19 -23.13
C PRO A 76 6.70 -28.85 -22.51
N GLU A 77 6.53 -27.77 -23.27
CA GLU A 77 6.14 -26.46 -22.83
C GLU A 77 4.69 -26.44 -22.31
N VAL A 78 3.77 -27.17 -22.95
CA VAL A 78 2.36 -27.28 -22.52
C VAL A 78 2.25 -28.11 -21.26
N GLU A 79 3.03 -29.20 -21.17
CA GLU A 79 3.08 -30.07 -19.99
C GLU A 79 3.61 -29.29 -18.78
N ARG A 80 4.66 -28.47 -18.96
CA ARG A 80 5.20 -27.61 -17.91
C ARG A 80 4.18 -26.55 -17.48
N ASP A 81 3.52 -25.86 -18.41
CA ASP A 81 2.47 -24.87 -18.12
C ASP A 81 1.28 -25.50 -17.38
N TRP A 82 0.91 -26.71 -17.75
CA TRP A 82 -0.13 -27.46 -17.06
C TRP A 82 0.25 -27.77 -15.60
N HIS A 83 1.44 -28.36 -15.35
CA HIS A 83 1.89 -28.67 -13.99
C HIS A 83 2.00 -27.40 -13.14
N ARG A 84 2.46 -26.30 -13.72
CA ARG A 84 2.54 -25.00 -13.07
C ARG A 84 1.14 -24.47 -12.71
N SER A 85 0.24 -24.43 -13.67
CA SER A 85 -1.14 -23.97 -13.45
C SER A 85 -1.89 -24.83 -12.43
N LEU A 86 -1.65 -26.14 -12.42
CA LEU A 86 -2.25 -27.06 -11.45
C LEU A 86 -1.65 -26.89 -10.05
N GLY A 87 -0.33 -26.67 -9.95
CA GLY A 87 0.35 -26.36 -8.68
C GLY A 87 -0.19 -25.10 -8.03
N VAL A 88 -0.35 -24.03 -8.81
CA VAL A 88 -0.96 -22.77 -8.37
C VAL A 88 -2.42 -22.99 -7.95
N ALA A 89 -3.22 -23.70 -8.75
CA ALA A 89 -4.61 -23.98 -8.42
C ALA A 89 -4.75 -24.74 -7.08
N TYR A 90 -3.83 -25.65 -6.79
CA TYR A 90 -3.77 -26.35 -5.52
C TYR A 90 -3.37 -25.44 -4.35
N LEU A 91 -2.40 -24.52 -4.51
CA LEU A 91 -2.07 -23.55 -3.46
C LEU A 91 -3.26 -22.65 -3.15
N ARG A 92 -3.93 -22.12 -4.20
CA ARG A 92 -5.14 -21.28 -4.00
C ARG A 92 -6.29 -22.05 -3.36
N LEU A 93 -6.50 -23.32 -3.74
CA LEU A 93 -7.48 -24.17 -3.06
C LEU A 93 -7.16 -24.31 -1.57
N GLY A 94 -5.89 -24.57 -1.23
CA GLY A 94 -5.45 -24.68 0.16
C GLY A 94 -5.67 -23.39 0.95
N GLU A 95 -5.39 -22.25 0.34
CA GLU A 95 -5.61 -20.94 0.94
C GLU A 95 -7.10 -20.66 1.16
N GLN A 96 -7.96 -20.84 0.16
CA GLN A 96 -9.40 -20.64 0.31
C GLN A 96 -9.99 -21.51 1.41
N GLU A 97 -9.61 -22.79 1.45
CA GLU A 97 -10.14 -23.75 2.42
C GLU A 97 -9.61 -23.53 3.86
N ASN A 98 -8.45 -22.92 4.06
CA ASN A 98 -7.79 -22.81 5.37
C ASN A 98 -7.57 -21.37 5.84
N CYS A 99 -7.37 -20.42 4.93
CA CYS A 99 -7.13 -19.02 5.31
C CYS A 99 -8.42 -18.18 5.21
N ASN A 100 -9.17 -18.29 4.11
CA ASN A 100 -10.39 -17.48 3.93
C ASN A 100 -11.58 -18.07 4.72
N ASP A 101 -11.86 -19.38 4.56
CA ASP A 101 -13.01 -20.03 5.22
C ASP A 101 -12.82 -20.19 6.74
N MET A 102 -11.58 -20.31 7.20
CA MET A 102 -11.21 -20.60 8.58
C MET A 102 -10.14 -19.62 9.08
N HIS A 103 -10.35 -18.32 8.84
CA HIS A 103 -9.38 -17.30 9.21
C HIS A 103 -8.96 -17.42 10.68
N MET A 104 -7.66 -17.66 10.90
CA MET A 104 -7.04 -17.78 12.23
C MET A 104 -5.92 -16.74 12.31
N GLN A 105 -5.56 -16.30 13.51
CA GLN A 105 -4.55 -15.27 13.77
C GLN A 105 -3.21 -15.47 13.03
N MET A 106 -2.81 -16.72 12.73
CA MET A 106 -1.58 -17.03 12.00
C MET A 106 -1.84 -17.52 10.58
N SER A 107 -3.07 -17.38 10.06
CA SER A 107 -3.40 -17.78 8.69
C SER A 107 -2.53 -17.02 7.69
N CYS A 108 -1.87 -17.75 6.79
CA CYS A 108 -1.01 -17.21 5.73
C CYS A 108 0.18 -16.34 6.21
N ILE A 109 0.51 -16.30 7.51
CA ILE A 109 1.69 -15.60 8.03
C ILE A 109 2.95 -16.44 7.79
N PHE A 110 3.89 -15.89 7.08
CA PHE A 110 5.19 -16.53 6.80
C PHE A 110 6.21 -16.32 7.93
N PRO A 111 6.98 -17.33 8.33
CA PRO A 111 6.88 -18.74 7.96
C PRO A 111 5.65 -19.42 8.57
N ILE A 112 4.92 -20.20 7.77
CA ILE A 112 3.66 -20.81 8.21
C ILE A 112 3.94 -21.83 9.32
N LYS A 113 3.32 -21.61 10.49
CA LYS A 113 3.48 -22.42 11.71
C LYS A 113 2.23 -22.34 12.58
N GLY A 114 2.17 -23.12 13.64
CA GLY A 114 1.07 -23.04 14.63
C GLY A 114 -0.32 -23.18 13.99
N SER A 115 -1.21 -22.25 14.27
CA SER A 115 -2.58 -22.24 13.72
C SER A 115 -2.66 -21.93 12.22
N GLY A 116 -1.55 -21.48 11.58
CA GLY A 116 -1.48 -21.31 10.12
C GLY A 116 -1.27 -22.61 9.34
N ILE A 117 -0.97 -23.74 10.01
CA ILE A 117 -0.83 -25.05 9.34
C ILE A 117 -2.22 -25.49 8.84
N HIS A 118 -2.29 -25.91 7.58
CA HIS A 118 -3.53 -26.26 6.92
C HIS A 118 -4.17 -27.54 7.50
N MET A 119 -5.42 -27.46 7.91
CA MET A 119 -6.21 -28.59 8.37
C MET A 119 -6.74 -29.41 7.19
N ARG A 120 -7.12 -28.74 6.09
CA ARG A 120 -7.52 -29.36 4.83
C ARG A 120 -6.31 -29.44 3.91
N THR A 121 -5.66 -30.61 3.85
CA THR A 121 -4.31 -30.78 3.26
C THR A 121 -4.29 -30.99 1.76
N ARG A 122 -5.47 -31.26 1.11
CA ARG A 122 -5.56 -31.55 -0.34
C ARG A 122 -4.82 -30.54 -1.21
N GLY A 123 -4.96 -29.26 -0.90
CA GLY A 123 -4.28 -28.18 -1.62
C GLY A 123 -2.76 -28.27 -1.51
N ALA A 124 -2.23 -28.32 -0.31
CA ALA A 124 -0.79 -28.38 -0.07
C ALA A 124 -0.15 -29.69 -0.59
N GLU A 125 -0.82 -30.84 -0.44
CA GLU A 125 -0.36 -32.13 -0.98
C GLU A 125 -0.30 -32.12 -2.52
N GLY A 126 -1.32 -31.53 -3.16
CA GLY A 126 -1.34 -31.34 -4.60
C GLY A 126 -0.19 -30.44 -5.07
N ALA A 127 0.00 -29.31 -4.43
CA ALA A 127 1.08 -28.38 -4.74
C ALA A 127 2.47 -29.03 -4.60
N VAL A 128 2.72 -29.77 -3.53
CA VAL A 128 3.99 -30.54 -3.35
C VAL A 128 4.23 -31.45 -4.54
N ARG A 129 3.22 -32.19 -5.02
CA ARG A 129 3.37 -33.10 -6.16
C ARG A 129 3.74 -32.35 -7.45
N GLU A 130 3.04 -31.27 -7.75
CA GLU A 130 3.23 -30.53 -9.01
C GLU A 130 4.56 -29.77 -9.02
N TYR A 131 4.92 -29.08 -7.93
CA TYR A 131 6.20 -28.38 -7.85
C TYR A 131 7.41 -29.34 -7.75
N THR A 132 7.25 -30.54 -7.19
CA THR A 132 8.26 -31.58 -7.27
C THR A 132 8.52 -31.99 -8.71
N TRP A 133 7.45 -32.23 -9.49
CA TRP A 133 7.58 -32.56 -10.92
C TRP A 133 8.31 -31.45 -11.69
N LEU A 134 7.93 -30.16 -11.46
CA LEU A 134 8.61 -29.03 -12.10
C LEU A 134 10.10 -28.99 -11.82
N LEU A 135 10.50 -29.18 -10.57
CA LEU A 135 11.91 -29.15 -10.13
C LEU A 135 12.72 -30.35 -10.59
N GLU A 136 12.08 -31.52 -10.80
CA GLU A 136 12.72 -32.70 -11.41
C GLU A 136 13.03 -32.46 -12.89
N HIS A 137 12.23 -31.63 -13.61
CA HIS A 137 12.40 -31.31 -15.02
C HIS A 137 13.17 -30.01 -15.26
N ASP A 138 13.12 -29.07 -14.32
CA ASP A 138 13.89 -27.82 -14.32
C ASP A 138 14.39 -27.48 -12.90
N PRO A 139 15.56 -27.98 -12.49
CA PRO A 139 16.11 -27.70 -11.17
C PRO A 139 16.50 -26.23 -10.90
N LYS A 140 16.42 -25.38 -11.93
CA LYS A 140 16.70 -23.93 -11.82
C LYS A 140 15.44 -23.09 -11.68
N ASP A 141 14.30 -23.71 -11.56
CA ASP A 141 13.02 -23.02 -11.32
C ASP A 141 12.92 -22.57 -9.85
N ASP A 142 13.47 -21.40 -9.58
CA ASP A 142 13.57 -20.87 -8.21
C ASP A 142 12.21 -20.50 -7.62
N ILE A 143 11.25 -20.04 -8.43
CA ILE A 143 9.89 -19.81 -7.94
C ILE A 143 9.20 -21.13 -7.58
N ALA A 144 9.32 -22.16 -8.37
CA ALA A 144 8.80 -23.49 -8.02
C ALA A 144 9.46 -24.04 -6.74
N ARG A 145 10.76 -23.82 -6.58
CA ARG A 145 11.49 -24.16 -5.34
C ARG A 145 10.95 -23.41 -4.12
N TRP A 146 10.69 -22.10 -4.26
CA TRP A 146 10.10 -21.29 -3.21
C TRP A 146 8.71 -21.82 -2.83
N LEU A 147 7.83 -22.00 -3.82
CA LEU A 147 6.46 -22.45 -3.60
C LEU A 147 6.38 -23.88 -3.05
N LEU A 148 7.33 -24.75 -3.41
CA LEU A 148 7.44 -26.08 -2.80
C LEU A 148 7.68 -25.98 -1.29
N ASN A 149 8.56 -25.06 -0.83
CA ASN A 149 8.82 -24.87 0.60
C ASN A 149 7.58 -24.32 1.32
N ILE A 150 6.85 -23.38 0.71
CA ILE A 150 5.56 -22.89 1.22
C ILE A 150 4.57 -24.06 1.39
N ALA A 151 4.41 -24.91 0.38
CA ALA A 151 3.50 -26.06 0.46
C ALA A 151 3.87 -27.04 1.61
N TYR A 152 5.17 -27.26 1.84
CA TYR A 152 5.61 -28.06 2.99
C TYR A 152 5.39 -27.36 4.33
N MET A 153 5.47 -26.03 4.41
CA MET A 153 5.11 -25.28 5.61
C MET A 153 3.61 -25.40 5.89
N GLN A 154 2.76 -25.28 4.87
CA GLN A 154 1.30 -25.48 4.98
C GLN A 154 0.94 -26.87 5.55
N LEU A 155 1.74 -27.90 5.24
CA LEU A 155 1.57 -29.26 5.77
C LEU A 155 2.17 -29.45 7.18
N GLY A 156 2.84 -28.46 7.76
CA GLY A 156 3.60 -28.60 9.00
C GLY A 156 4.79 -29.57 8.87
N GLN A 157 5.29 -29.78 7.66
CA GLN A 157 6.36 -30.74 7.34
C GLN A 157 7.70 -30.06 7.01
N TYR A 158 7.73 -28.74 6.93
CA TYR A 158 8.96 -27.97 6.78
C TYR A 158 9.71 -27.88 8.11
N PRO A 159 11.06 -27.92 8.15
CA PRO A 159 11.95 -28.22 7.03
C PRO A 159 12.19 -29.74 6.81
N ALA A 160 11.69 -30.58 7.73
CA ALA A 160 12.10 -31.97 7.90
C ALA A 160 11.82 -32.87 6.68
N LYS A 161 10.75 -32.59 5.92
CA LYS A 161 10.33 -33.39 4.77
C LYS A 161 10.69 -32.78 3.42
N VAL A 162 11.17 -31.53 3.39
CA VAL A 162 11.63 -30.91 2.15
C VAL A 162 12.86 -31.64 1.63
N PRO A 163 12.90 -32.07 0.34
CA PRO A 163 14.10 -32.67 -0.23
C PRO A 163 15.31 -31.74 -0.10
N LYS A 164 16.43 -32.25 0.39
CA LYS A 164 17.61 -31.43 0.76
C LYS A 164 18.10 -30.50 -0.34
N GLN A 165 18.04 -30.97 -1.61
CA GLN A 165 18.46 -30.17 -2.77
C GLN A 165 17.57 -28.95 -3.03
N TRP A 166 16.33 -28.94 -2.53
CA TRP A 166 15.34 -27.88 -2.74
C TRP A 166 14.98 -27.12 -1.46
N LEU A 167 15.56 -27.52 -0.33
CA LEU A 167 15.32 -26.83 0.94
C LEU A 167 15.82 -25.38 0.89
N VAL A 168 14.96 -24.45 1.28
CA VAL A 168 15.31 -23.07 1.60
C VAL A 168 15.54 -23.00 3.12
N PRO A 169 16.75 -22.70 3.60
CA PRO A 169 17.05 -22.74 5.02
C PRO A 169 16.38 -21.55 5.77
N GLU A 170 15.99 -21.78 7.03
CA GLU A 170 15.35 -20.75 7.89
C GLU A 170 16.17 -19.47 8.02
N SER A 171 17.50 -19.57 7.94
CA SER A 171 18.39 -18.40 7.98
C SER A 171 18.15 -17.38 6.85
N ARG A 172 17.42 -17.75 5.79
CA ARG A 172 17.07 -16.85 4.68
C ARG A 172 15.98 -15.85 5.02
N PHE A 173 15.19 -16.15 6.04
CA PHE A 173 14.06 -15.32 6.47
C PHE A 173 14.03 -15.07 7.99
N ALA A 174 15.14 -15.31 8.65
CA ALA A 174 15.32 -14.90 10.04
C ALA A 174 15.35 -13.37 10.14
N SER A 175 14.61 -12.81 11.09
CA SER A 175 14.66 -11.38 11.36
C SER A 175 16.02 -10.93 11.87
N GLU A 176 16.40 -9.70 11.51
CA GLU A 176 17.66 -9.07 11.91
C GLU A 176 17.55 -8.41 13.30
N TYR A 177 16.31 -8.19 13.76
CA TYR A 177 15.98 -7.70 15.09
C TYR A 177 14.66 -8.35 15.57
N ASP A 178 14.54 -8.60 16.87
CA ASP A 178 13.30 -9.12 17.48
C ASP A 178 12.45 -7.94 18.01
N ILE A 179 11.47 -7.54 17.19
CA ILE A 179 10.57 -6.45 17.55
C ILE A 179 9.37 -6.90 18.39
N SER A 180 9.26 -8.19 18.72
CA SER A 180 8.07 -8.82 19.27
C SER A 180 6.93 -8.93 18.24
N GLU A 181 6.03 -9.88 18.45
CA GLU A 181 4.95 -10.18 17.51
C GLU A 181 3.77 -9.21 17.69
N PHE A 182 3.27 -8.71 16.56
CA PHE A 182 2.06 -7.90 16.42
C PHE A 182 0.91 -8.83 16.01
N PRO A 183 -0.01 -9.20 16.91
CA PRO A 183 -1.10 -10.10 16.58
C PRO A 183 -2.10 -9.42 15.62
N ASP A 184 -2.61 -10.19 14.64
CA ASP A 184 -3.75 -9.76 13.83
C ASP A 184 -5.04 -9.81 14.67
N VAL A 185 -5.72 -8.67 14.76
CA VAL A 185 -6.97 -8.50 15.49
C VAL A 185 -8.15 -8.09 14.59
N ALA A 186 -7.96 -8.01 13.26
CA ALA A 186 -9.00 -7.59 12.34
C ALA A 186 -10.30 -8.41 12.44
N PRO A 187 -10.26 -9.76 12.61
CA PRO A 187 -11.49 -10.53 12.75
C PRO A 187 -12.29 -10.17 14.02
N GLN A 188 -11.60 -9.89 15.14
CA GLN A 188 -12.23 -9.51 16.40
C GLN A 188 -12.75 -8.08 16.37
N ALA A 189 -12.09 -7.23 15.57
CA ALA A 189 -12.46 -5.84 15.38
C ALA A 189 -13.62 -5.64 14.38
N ASN A 190 -14.20 -6.71 13.82
CA ASN A 190 -15.29 -6.67 12.81
C ASN A 190 -14.87 -6.01 11.47
N LEU A 191 -13.63 -6.20 11.06
CA LEU A 191 -13.11 -5.71 9.77
C LEU A 191 -13.15 -6.78 8.66
N GLY A 192 -13.89 -7.86 8.85
CA GLY A 192 -13.90 -9.03 7.98
C GLY A 192 -14.66 -8.86 6.66
N VAL A 193 -14.28 -7.89 5.83
CA VAL A 193 -14.74 -7.77 4.44
C VAL A 193 -13.75 -8.45 3.50
N THR A 194 -14.21 -8.98 2.37
CA THR A 194 -13.36 -9.68 1.40
C THR A 194 -13.37 -8.90 0.09
N GLU A 195 -12.23 -8.27 -0.23
CA GLU A 195 -12.10 -7.31 -1.31
C GLU A 195 -10.91 -7.64 -2.24
N HIS A 196 -10.87 -6.97 -3.41
CA HIS A 196 -9.66 -6.91 -4.23
C HIS A 196 -8.68 -5.90 -3.61
N ALA A 197 -7.45 -5.91 -4.14
CA ALA A 197 -6.48 -4.86 -3.85
C ALA A 197 -7.09 -3.45 -3.91
N GLY A 198 -6.82 -2.61 -2.92
CA GLY A 198 -7.36 -1.26 -2.85
C GLY A 198 -6.53 -0.32 -1.99
N GLY A 199 -7.05 0.85 -1.73
CA GLY A 199 -6.45 1.84 -0.85
C GLY A 199 -7.10 1.84 0.54
N ILE A 200 -6.37 2.38 1.51
CA ILE A 200 -6.84 2.58 2.89
C ILE A 200 -6.56 4.00 3.35
N ILE A 201 -7.50 4.59 4.09
CA ILE A 201 -7.29 5.82 4.86
C ILE A 201 -7.73 5.57 6.29
N VAL A 202 -6.94 6.06 7.23
CA VAL A 202 -7.27 6.08 8.64
C VAL A 202 -7.34 7.52 9.11
N GLU A 203 -8.53 8.02 9.47
CA GLU A 203 -8.74 9.40 9.91
C GLU A 203 -9.98 9.50 10.84
N ASP A 204 -10.07 10.56 11.61
CA ASP A 204 -11.24 10.90 12.43
C ASP A 204 -12.28 11.62 11.55
N PHE A 205 -13.10 10.85 10.81
CA PHE A 205 -14.02 11.40 9.80
C PHE A 205 -15.25 12.08 10.40
N ASP A 206 -15.67 11.75 11.63
CA ASP A 206 -16.84 12.35 12.26
C ASP A 206 -16.52 13.27 13.45
N GLY A 207 -15.24 13.44 13.77
CA GLY A 207 -14.75 14.38 14.75
C GLY A 207 -14.96 13.95 16.22
N ASP A 208 -15.12 12.63 16.46
CA ASP A 208 -15.36 12.10 17.82
C ASP A 208 -14.07 11.79 18.60
N GLY A 209 -12.90 11.92 17.96
CA GLY A 209 -11.57 11.69 18.52
C GLY A 209 -11.08 10.25 18.40
N LEU A 210 -11.86 9.37 17.78
CA LEU A 210 -11.48 8.00 17.41
C LEU A 210 -11.12 7.97 15.92
N LEU A 211 -10.13 7.17 15.57
CA LEU A 211 -9.76 7.00 14.17
C LEU A 211 -10.63 5.93 13.52
N ASP A 212 -11.31 6.33 12.46
CA ASP A 212 -12.10 5.47 11.57
C ASP A 212 -11.22 4.89 10.47
N ILE A 213 -11.76 3.92 9.72
CA ILE A 213 -11.07 3.28 8.60
C ILE A 213 -11.95 3.36 7.36
N MET A 214 -11.38 3.82 6.25
CA MET A 214 -12.02 3.74 4.95
C MET A 214 -11.20 2.85 4.03
N LEU A 215 -11.86 1.88 3.38
CA LEU A 215 -11.26 0.95 2.42
C LEU A 215 -11.87 1.16 1.05
N SER A 216 -11.07 1.00 0.00
CA SER A 216 -11.56 0.88 -1.37
C SER A 216 -11.14 -0.45 -1.98
N SER A 217 -11.79 -0.84 -3.06
CA SER A 217 -11.49 -2.07 -3.79
C SER A 217 -11.34 -1.81 -5.28
N SER A 218 -10.34 -2.38 -5.92
CA SER A 218 -10.10 -2.21 -7.37
C SER A 218 -11.11 -2.90 -8.25
N GLY A 219 -11.89 -3.85 -7.71
CA GLY A 219 -12.92 -4.54 -8.48
C GLY A 219 -13.95 -3.54 -9.02
N PRO A 220 -14.20 -3.50 -10.35
CA PRO A 220 -14.99 -2.41 -10.95
C PRO A 220 -16.44 -2.28 -10.46
N LEU A 221 -16.94 -3.29 -9.75
CA LEU A 221 -18.28 -3.29 -9.16
C LEU A 221 -18.27 -3.46 -7.64
N ASP A 222 -17.11 -3.49 -7.02
CA ASP A 222 -16.97 -3.58 -5.57
C ASP A 222 -17.22 -2.22 -4.93
N PRO A 223 -17.95 -2.16 -3.80
CA PRO A 223 -18.16 -0.91 -3.08
C PRO A 223 -16.91 -0.48 -2.32
N MET A 224 -16.87 0.77 -1.89
CA MET A 224 -16.02 1.20 -0.79
C MET A 224 -16.62 0.76 0.55
N HIS A 225 -15.80 0.72 1.60
CA HIS A 225 -16.26 0.49 2.97
C HIS A 225 -15.82 1.64 3.89
N PHE A 226 -16.74 2.07 4.75
CA PHE A 226 -16.47 3.03 5.82
C PHE A 226 -16.76 2.37 7.17
N PHE A 227 -15.72 2.13 7.95
CA PHE A 227 -15.75 1.52 9.25
C PHE A 227 -15.56 2.57 10.34
N HIS A 228 -16.64 2.86 11.06
CA HIS A 228 -16.62 3.75 12.22
C HIS A 228 -16.12 3.01 13.45
N ASN A 229 -15.19 3.61 14.18
CA ASN A 229 -14.60 3.09 15.40
C ASN A 229 -15.56 3.28 16.59
N ASN A 230 -16.05 2.20 17.19
CA ASN A 230 -16.97 2.27 18.32
C ASN A 230 -16.29 2.63 19.66
N GLY A 231 -14.96 2.69 19.69
CA GLY A 231 -14.16 2.95 20.90
C GLY A 231 -14.28 1.87 21.98
N ASP A 232 -14.54 0.63 21.55
CA ASP A 232 -14.66 -0.54 22.42
C ASP A 232 -13.85 -1.75 21.89
N GLY A 233 -13.02 -1.53 20.89
CA GLY A 233 -12.24 -2.56 20.21
C GLY A 233 -12.94 -3.17 19.00
N THR A 234 -14.05 -2.59 18.57
CA THR A 234 -14.79 -3.02 17.38
C THR A 234 -15.08 -1.85 16.45
N PHE A 235 -15.33 -2.17 15.17
CA PHE A 235 -15.79 -1.22 14.16
C PHE A 235 -17.19 -1.58 13.68
N SER A 236 -17.91 -0.57 13.20
CA SER A 236 -19.24 -0.71 12.57
C SER A 236 -19.16 -0.25 11.12
N ASP A 237 -19.52 -1.12 10.17
CA ASP A 237 -19.66 -0.72 8.76
C ASP A 237 -20.83 0.28 8.63
N ARG A 238 -20.50 1.52 8.29
CA ARG A 238 -21.44 2.63 8.05
C ARG A 238 -21.51 3.07 6.59
N THR A 239 -20.99 2.28 5.66
CA THR A 239 -20.94 2.59 4.22
C THR A 239 -22.28 3.05 3.66
N HIS A 240 -23.37 2.35 4.00
CA HIS A 240 -24.71 2.73 3.55
C HIS A 240 -25.18 4.04 4.19
N GLN A 241 -24.97 4.20 5.49
CA GLN A 241 -25.37 5.40 6.24
C GLN A 241 -24.59 6.62 5.77
N ALA A 242 -23.31 6.43 5.41
CA ALA A 242 -22.42 7.46 4.88
C ALA A 242 -22.72 7.86 3.44
N GLY A 243 -23.65 7.19 2.74
CA GLY A 243 -23.98 7.48 1.34
C GLY A 243 -22.98 6.95 0.31
N LEU A 244 -22.08 6.04 0.70
CA LEU A 244 -20.97 5.57 -0.13
C LEU A 244 -21.27 4.31 -0.96
N THR A 245 -22.46 3.72 -0.86
CA THR A 245 -22.82 2.45 -1.52
C THR A 245 -22.67 2.47 -3.05
N GLY A 246 -22.75 3.65 -3.67
CA GLY A 246 -22.60 3.85 -5.12
C GLY A 246 -21.17 4.18 -5.58
N GLU A 247 -20.23 4.29 -4.66
CA GLU A 247 -18.81 4.52 -4.97
C GLU A 247 -18.13 3.18 -5.19
N LEU A 248 -17.99 2.79 -6.47
CA LEU A 248 -17.49 1.50 -6.88
C LEU A 248 -16.06 1.60 -7.43
N GLY A 249 -15.26 0.55 -7.22
CA GLY A 249 -14.03 0.31 -7.97
C GLY A 249 -12.90 1.29 -7.70
N GLY A 250 -12.56 1.58 -6.46
CA GLY A 250 -11.42 2.43 -6.09
C GLY A 250 -10.11 1.64 -5.95
N LEU A 251 -9.16 1.82 -6.87
CA LEU A 251 -7.83 1.21 -6.72
C LEU A 251 -7.01 1.89 -5.60
N ASN A 252 -7.23 3.19 -5.41
CA ASN A 252 -6.58 3.97 -4.35
C ASN A 252 -7.52 5.07 -3.87
N ILE A 253 -7.34 5.47 -2.62
CA ILE A 253 -8.04 6.61 -2.01
C ILE A 253 -7.01 7.50 -1.30
N VAL A 254 -7.25 8.80 -1.34
CA VAL A 254 -6.36 9.83 -0.76
C VAL A 254 -7.20 10.83 0.02
N GLU A 255 -6.80 11.10 1.26
CA GLU A 255 -7.44 12.11 2.09
C GLU A 255 -7.05 13.53 1.71
N THR A 256 -7.91 14.48 2.04
CA THR A 256 -7.71 15.92 1.85
C THR A 256 -8.70 16.70 2.72
N ASP A 257 -8.47 18.00 2.90
CA ASP A 257 -9.49 18.99 3.27
C ASP A 257 -9.42 20.08 2.19
N TYR A 258 -9.96 19.75 1.00
CA TYR A 258 -9.80 20.59 -0.19
C TYR A 258 -10.53 21.92 -0.09
N ASN A 259 -11.55 21.99 0.77
CA ASN A 259 -12.42 23.15 0.94
C ASN A 259 -12.17 23.95 2.22
N ASN A 260 -11.15 23.56 3.01
CA ASN A 260 -10.75 24.18 4.28
C ASN A 260 -11.89 24.24 5.33
N ASP A 261 -12.85 23.29 5.31
CA ASP A 261 -13.95 23.26 6.28
C ASP A 261 -13.60 22.48 7.57
N GLY A 262 -12.46 21.77 7.59
CA GLY A 262 -11.93 21.01 8.72
C GLY A 262 -12.50 19.61 8.84
N HIS A 263 -13.16 19.12 7.81
CA HIS A 263 -13.64 17.75 7.71
C HIS A 263 -12.82 17.01 6.63
N PRO A 264 -12.19 15.88 6.95
CA PRO A 264 -11.39 15.15 5.96
C PRO A 264 -12.26 14.65 4.81
N ASP A 265 -11.96 15.09 3.59
CA ASP A 265 -12.58 14.66 2.34
C ASP A 265 -11.81 13.52 1.70
N VAL A 266 -12.35 12.84 0.69
CA VAL A 266 -11.73 11.67 0.06
C VAL A 266 -11.73 11.77 -1.46
N LEU A 267 -10.55 11.59 -2.08
CA LEU A 267 -10.39 11.39 -3.51
C LEU A 267 -10.27 9.90 -3.83
N VAL A 268 -11.11 9.38 -4.72
CA VAL A 268 -11.10 7.98 -5.18
C VAL A 268 -10.47 7.88 -6.56
N LEU A 269 -9.44 7.08 -6.72
CA LEU A 269 -8.72 6.85 -7.97
C LEU A 269 -9.08 5.49 -8.57
N ARG A 270 -9.27 5.41 -9.89
CA ARG A 270 -9.78 4.22 -10.56
C ARG A 270 -9.02 3.86 -11.83
N GLY A 271 -9.10 2.58 -12.21
CA GLY A 271 -8.74 2.08 -13.54
C GLY A 271 -7.26 1.88 -13.80
N GLY A 272 -6.38 2.15 -12.84
CA GLY A 272 -4.96 1.83 -12.96
C GLY A 272 -4.73 0.35 -13.28
N TRP A 273 -3.69 0.01 -14.06
CA TRP A 273 -3.33 -1.33 -14.55
C TRP A 273 -4.24 -1.92 -15.64
N TRP A 274 -5.42 -1.33 -15.90
CA TRP A 274 -6.40 -1.89 -16.83
C TRP A 274 -6.29 -1.32 -18.25
N ASP A 275 -5.31 -0.44 -18.54
CA ASP A 275 -5.14 0.20 -19.86
C ASP A 275 -6.49 0.75 -20.41
N LYS A 276 -6.88 0.30 -21.59
CA LYS A 276 -8.15 0.71 -22.24
C LYS A 276 -9.41 0.25 -21.50
N PHE A 277 -9.32 -0.68 -20.55
CA PHE A 277 -10.44 -1.10 -19.71
C PHE A 277 -10.53 -0.28 -18.43
N GLY A 278 -9.53 0.57 -18.16
CA GLY A 278 -9.44 1.46 -16.99
C GLY A 278 -9.97 2.87 -17.23
N GLU A 279 -10.79 3.11 -18.24
CA GLU A 279 -11.33 4.43 -18.58
C GLU A 279 -12.43 4.90 -17.61
N TYR A 280 -12.20 4.73 -16.31
CA TYR A 280 -13.11 5.16 -15.25
C TYR A 280 -12.78 6.58 -14.78
N PRO A 281 -13.80 7.38 -14.36
CA PRO A 281 -13.55 8.65 -13.69
C PRO A 281 -13.08 8.45 -12.25
N MET A 282 -12.31 9.38 -11.73
CA MET A 282 -12.11 9.55 -10.30
C MET A 282 -13.35 10.13 -9.63
N SER A 283 -13.44 10.11 -8.28
CA SER A 283 -14.48 10.80 -7.50
C SER A 283 -13.86 11.65 -6.41
N LEU A 284 -14.38 12.87 -6.21
CA LEU A 284 -14.14 13.68 -5.01
C LEU A 284 -15.36 13.59 -4.11
N LEU A 285 -15.18 13.03 -2.94
CA LEU A 285 -16.23 12.81 -1.94
C LEU A 285 -16.04 13.84 -0.82
N LYS A 286 -16.95 14.82 -0.78
CA LYS A 286 -16.99 15.82 0.29
C LYS A 286 -17.55 15.20 1.56
N ASN A 287 -16.84 15.31 2.66
CA ASN A 287 -17.33 15.01 4.00
C ASN A 287 -18.27 16.14 4.48
N ASN A 288 -19.49 15.80 4.87
CA ASN A 288 -20.49 16.79 5.31
C ASN A 288 -20.35 17.15 6.81
N GLY A 289 -19.39 16.53 7.54
CA GLY A 289 -19.17 16.75 8.96
C GLY A 289 -20.21 16.11 9.88
N ASP A 290 -21.05 15.22 9.35
CA ASP A 290 -22.09 14.50 10.09
C ASP A 290 -22.00 12.98 9.89
N GLY A 291 -20.85 12.48 9.42
CA GLY A 291 -20.60 11.08 9.10
C GLY A 291 -21.16 10.64 7.74
N THR A 292 -21.57 11.61 6.88
CA THR A 292 -22.02 11.35 5.52
C THR A 292 -21.12 12.02 4.50
N PHE A 293 -21.11 11.50 3.26
CA PHE A 293 -20.32 12.04 2.15
C PHE A 293 -21.21 12.37 0.95
N THR A 294 -20.77 13.36 0.16
CA THR A 294 -21.42 13.77 -1.09
C THR A 294 -20.41 13.73 -2.24
N ASP A 295 -20.72 13.00 -3.32
CA ASP A 295 -19.93 13.03 -4.56
C ASP A 295 -20.09 14.40 -5.24
N VAL A 296 -19.03 15.21 -5.21
CA VAL A 296 -18.97 16.57 -5.78
C VAL A 296 -18.07 16.64 -7.02
N THR A 297 -17.70 15.50 -7.60
CA THR A 297 -16.72 15.39 -8.70
C THR A 297 -17.05 16.27 -9.89
N GLU A 298 -18.32 16.27 -10.34
CA GLU A 298 -18.76 17.03 -11.51
C GLU A 298 -18.81 18.53 -11.20
N GLU A 299 -19.34 18.90 -10.04
CA GLU A 299 -19.41 20.27 -9.56
C GLU A 299 -18.02 20.88 -9.34
N ALA A 300 -17.08 20.08 -8.83
CA ALA A 300 -15.69 20.46 -8.62
C ALA A 300 -14.88 20.58 -9.92
N GLY A 301 -15.42 20.16 -11.08
CA GLY A 301 -14.69 20.18 -12.35
C GLY A 301 -13.65 19.05 -12.49
N LEU A 302 -13.73 17.99 -11.68
CA LEU A 302 -12.77 16.90 -11.64
C LEU A 302 -13.21 15.64 -12.43
N LEU A 303 -14.25 15.74 -13.24
CA LEU A 303 -14.79 14.61 -13.99
C LEU A 303 -13.92 14.27 -15.22
N TYR A 304 -12.77 13.65 -14.98
CA TYR A 304 -11.85 13.18 -16.01
C TYR A 304 -11.82 11.66 -16.05
N ASN A 305 -12.01 11.06 -17.22
CA ASN A 305 -11.87 9.63 -17.43
C ASN A 305 -10.40 9.25 -17.72
N GLY A 306 -10.00 8.09 -17.29
CA GLY A 306 -8.71 7.50 -17.61
C GLY A 306 -8.11 6.72 -16.43
N PRO A 307 -7.16 5.80 -16.72
CA PRO A 307 -6.56 5.01 -15.67
C PRO A 307 -5.72 5.88 -14.74
N THR A 308 -6.11 5.93 -13.47
CA THR A 308 -5.43 6.62 -12.37
C THR A 308 -5.19 5.66 -11.22
N GLN A 309 -4.04 5.76 -10.57
CA GLN A 309 -3.75 5.02 -9.32
C GLN A 309 -3.06 5.88 -8.28
N THR A 310 -2.51 7.02 -8.66
CA THR A 310 -1.73 7.88 -7.77
C THR A 310 -2.11 9.33 -7.95
N ALA A 311 -2.26 10.01 -6.84
CA ALA A 311 -2.47 11.46 -6.77
C ALA A 311 -1.89 11.98 -5.46
N ALA A 312 -1.56 13.25 -5.41
CA ALA A 312 -1.09 13.89 -4.19
C ALA A 312 -1.57 15.34 -4.11
N TRP A 313 -1.93 15.74 -2.90
CA TRP A 313 -2.36 17.10 -2.57
C TRP A 313 -1.20 17.92 -2.05
N ALA A 314 -1.12 19.19 -2.47
CA ALA A 314 -0.21 20.18 -1.91
C ALA A 314 -0.70 21.58 -2.25
N ASP A 315 -0.36 22.53 -1.44
CA ASP A 315 -0.52 23.96 -1.72
C ASP A 315 0.74 24.43 -2.47
N TYR A 316 0.77 24.20 -3.82
CA TYR A 316 2.00 24.40 -4.59
C TYR A 316 2.38 25.87 -4.74
N ASP A 317 1.43 26.80 -4.62
CA ASP A 317 1.69 28.24 -4.72
C ASP A 317 1.58 28.99 -3.39
N ASN A 318 1.39 28.26 -2.28
CA ASN A 318 1.30 28.82 -0.91
C ASN A 318 0.22 29.88 -0.78
N ASP A 319 -0.97 29.64 -1.37
CA ASP A 319 -2.12 30.53 -1.24
C ASP A 319 -3.08 30.16 -0.10
N GLY A 320 -2.83 29.02 0.55
CA GLY A 320 -3.62 28.50 1.67
C GLY A 320 -4.70 27.50 1.26
N TRP A 321 -4.71 27.03 0.02
CA TRP A 321 -5.64 26.03 -0.48
C TRP A 321 -4.90 24.86 -1.10
N LEU A 322 -5.44 23.66 -0.94
CA LEU A 322 -4.82 22.46 -1.48
C LEU A 322 -5.13 22.29 -2.95
N ASP A 323 -4.08 22.15 -3.76
CA ASP A 323 -4.11 21.82 -5.17
C ASP A 323 -3.89 20.30 -5.34
N LEU A 324 -4.27 19.76 -6.51
CA LEU A 324 -4.24 18.34 -6.77
C LEU A 324 -3.38 17.99 -7.99
N PHE A 325 -2.37 17.14 -7.81
CA PHE A 325 -1.69 16.48 -8.92
C PHE A 325 -2.17 15.04 -9.07
N VAL A 326 -2.56 14.65 -10.31
CA VAL A 326 -3.04 13.30 -10.63
C VAL A 326 -2.11 12.66 -11.65
N GLY A 327 -1.43 11.60 -11.25
CA GLY A 327 -0.64 10.76 -12.14
C GLY A 327 -1.54 9.87 -12.99
N ARG A 328 -1.31 9.83 -14.31
CA ARG A 328 -2.11 9.03 -15.24
C ARG A 328 -1.25 8.03 -16.00
N GLU A 329 -1.84 6.89 -16.31
CA GLU A 329 -1.17 5.87 -17.10
C GLU A 329 -1.29 6.14 -18.59
N ARG A 330 -0.13 6.34 -19.27
CA ARG A 330 -0.02 6.56 -20.72
C ARG A 330 -0.85 7.73 -21.25
N ARG A 331 -1.16 8.68 -20.38
CA ARG A 331 -1.85 9.93 -20.66
C ARG A 331 -1.12 11.09 -19.97
N PRO A 332 -1.26 12.32 -20.43
CA PRO A 332 -0.74 13.48 -19.70
C PRO A 332 -1.29 13.51 -18.27
N SER A 333 -0.42 13.63 -17.28
CA SER A 333 -0.79 13.89 -15.90
C SER A 333 -1.51 15.23 -15.78
N LEU A 334 -2.30 15.41 -14.74
CA LEU A 334 -3.13 16.61 -14.52
C LEU A 334 -2.65 17.32 -13.26
N LEU A 335 -2.56 18.64 -13.31
CA LEU A 335 -2.41 19.51 -12.15
C LEU A 335 -3.64 20.42 -12.09
N PHE A 336 -4.35 20.34 -10.99
CA PHE A 336 -5.55 21.14 -10.74
C PHE A 336 -5.27 22.21 -9.70
N HIS A 337 -5.44 23.47 -10.07
CA HIS A 337 -5.39 24.58 -9.15
C HIS A 337 -6.77 24.78 -8.49
N ASN A 338 -6.80 24.95 -7.18
CA ASN A 338 -8.00 25.19 -6.40
C ASN A 338 -8.49 26.64 -6.57
N ASN A 339 -9.71 26.84 -7.00
CA ASN A 339 -10.27 28.18 -7.24
C ASN A 339 -10.87 28.85 -5.99
N HIS A 340 -10.74 28.25 -4.79
CA HIS A 340 -11.26 28.72 -3.50
C HIS A 340 -12.79 28.78 -3.38
N ASP A 341 -13.50 28.17 -4.31
CA ASP A 341 -14.97 28.16 -4.35
C ASP A 341 -15.54 26.73 -4.43
N GLY A 342 -14.70 25.74 -4.16
CA GLY A 342 -15.01 24.31 -4.27
C GLY A 342 -14.81 23.72 -5.66
N THR A 343 -14.29 24.52 -6.62
CA THR A 343 -13.98 24.08 -7.98
C THR A 343 -12.49 24.11 -8.27
N PHE A 344 -12.08 23.44 -9.34
CA PHE A 344 -10.70 23.34 -9.76
C PHE A 344 -10.52 23.70 -11.24
N THR A 345 -9.34 24.26 -11.57
CA THR A 345 -8.91 24.54 -12.94
C THR A 345 -7.69 23.69 -13.31
N GLU A 346 -7.77 22.91 -14.41
CA GLU A 346 -6.60 22.12 -14.88
C GLU A 346 -5.55 23.05 -15.49
N VAL A 347 -4.32 23.02 -14.96
CA VAL A 347 -3.21 23.89 -15.33
C VAL A 347 -1.92 23.15 -15.69
N GLY A 348 -1.89 21.82 -15.63
CA GLY A 348 -0.68 21.00 -15.74
C GLY A 348 0.12 21.21 -17.03
N ALA A 349 -0.56 21.37 -18.16
CA ALA A 349 0.09 21.68 -19.44
C ALA A 349 0.71 23.08 -19.44
N ALA A 350 0.04 24.07 -18.86
CA ALA A 350 0.53 25.45 -18.76
C ALA A 350 1.73 25.54 -17.79
N CYS A 351 1.72 24.73 -16.72
CA CYS A 351 2.79 24.63 -15.74
C CYS A 351 3.98 23.78 -16.18
N GLY A 352 3.87 23.06 -17.31
CA GLY A 352 4.93 22.21 -17.84
C GLY A 352 5.12 20.88 -17.12
N VAL A 353 4.16 20.47 -16.29
CA VAL A 353 4.21 19.22 -15.50
C VAL A 353 3.28 18.12 -16.02
N ALA A 354 2.59 18.32 -17.13
CA ALA A 354 1.74 17.33 -17.78
C ALA A 354 2.60 16.18 -18.37
N ASN A 355 3.22 15.39 -17.48
CA ASN A 355 4.10 14.30 -17.85
C ASN A 355 3.33 13.20 -18.60
N LEU A 356 3.90 12.70 -19.69
CA LEU A 356 3.40 11.57 -20.45
C LEU A 356 4.21 10.32 -20.10
N GLY A 357 3.63 9.41 -19.36
CA GLY A 357 4.30 8.18 -18.94
C GLY A 357 3.32 7.18 -18.35
N TYR A 358 3.83 6.05 -17.91
CA TYR A 358 3.08 5.08 -17.10
C TYR A 358 3.33 5.43 -15.64
N VAL A 359 2.67 6.53 -15.17
CA VAL A 359 2.91 7.11 -13.85
C VAL A 359 2.37 6.17 -12.77
N LYS A 360 3.19 5.84 -11.79
CA LYS A 360 2.90 4.90 -10.71
C LYS A 360 3.04 5.51 -9.31
N GLY A 361 3.80 6.56 -9.16
CA GLY A 361 3.93 7.32 -7.92
C GLY A 361 4.01 8.81 -8.16
N VAL A 362 3.44 9.58 -7.24
CA VAL A 362 3.48 11.04 -7.20
C VAL A 362 3.74 11.45 -5.76
N ALA A 363 4.72 12.30 -5.54
CA ALA A 363 5.05 12.80 -4.22
C ALA A 363 5.36 14.31 -4.26
N TRP A 364 4.80 15.03 -3.30
CA TRP A 364 5.19 16.41 -2.99
C TRP A 364 6.14 16.43 -1.80
N GLY A 365 7.15 17.29 -1.83
CA GLY A 365 8.07 17.48 -0.71
C GLY A 365 8.95 18.71 -0.89
N ASP A 366 9.18 19.45 0.19
CA ASP A 366 10.05 20.63 0.19
C ASP A 366 11.52 20.19 0.30
N SER A 367 12.11 19.80 -0.83
CA SER A 367 13.43 19.16 -0.90
C SER A 367 14.59 20.07 -0.49
N ASN A 368 14.38 21.37 -0.53
CA ASN A 368 15.41 22.38 -0.26
C ASN A 368 15.07 23.27 0.97
N ASN A 369 14.02 22.95 1.70
CA ASN A 369 13.56 23.65 2.89
C ASN A 369 13.22 25.14 2.66
N ASP A 370 12.76 25.50 1.42
CA ASP A 370 12.41 26.89 1.08
C ASP A 370 10.91 27.20 1.30
N GLY A 371 10.12 26.25 1.77
CA GLY A 371 8.70 26.37 2.09
C GLY A 371 7.79 26.12 0.88
N ARG A 372 8.30 25.69 -0.26
CA ARG A 372 7.52 25.34 -1.46
C ARG A 372 7.67 23.85 -1.75
N PRO A 373 6.57 23.10 -1.92
CA PRO A 373 6.64 21.69 -2.24
C PRO A 373 7.14 21.48 -3.68
N ASP A 374 8.21 20.70 -3.85
CA ASP A 374 8.71 20.18 -5.12
C ASP A 374 7.93 18.91 -5.50
N LEU A 375 7.92 18.54 -6.79
CA LEU A 375 7.15 17.41 -7.30
C LEU A 375 8.08 16.31 -7.80
N TYR A 376 7.96 15.11 -7.23
CA TYR A 376 8.59 13.89 -7.74
C TYR A 376 7.54 12.96 -8.37
N ILE A 377 7.87 12.40 -9.54
CA ILE A 377 6.99 11.50 -10.30
C ILE A 377 7.78 10.24 -10.65
N SER A 378 7.33 9.09 -10.18
CA SER A 378 7.86 7.80 -10.58
C SER A 378 7.12 7.22 -11.78
N VAL A 379 7.87 6.58 -12.68
CA VAL A 379 7.35 6.09 -13.97
C VAL A 379 7.80 4.66 -14.21
N GLN A 380 6.86 3.78 -14.50
CA GLN A 380 7.17 2.41 -14.91
C GLN A 380 7.56 2.37 -16.39
N GLY A 381 8.67 1.73 -16.70
CA GLY A 381 9.19 1.64 -18.06
C GLY A 381 9.66 2.97 -18.66
N GLY A 382 10.04 3.92 -17.81
CA GLY A 382 10.42 5.26 -18.22
C GLY A 382 11.43 5.94 -17.30
N ASN A 383 11.61 7.23 -17.49
CA ASN A 383 12.42 8.06 -16.61
C ASN A 383 11.54 8.74 -15.57
N ASN A 384 11.94 8.66 -14.31
CA ASN A 384 11.38 9.48 -13.26
C ASN A 384 11.59 10.96 -13.55
N ARG A 385 10.77 11.81 -12.91
CA ARG A 385 10.85 13.26 -13.04
C ARG A 385 10.89 13.91 -11.67
N PHE A 386 11.72 14.91 -11.55
CA PHE A 386 11.77 15.77 -10.39
C PHE A 386 11.67 17.24 -10.86
N PHE A 387 10.62 17.91 -10.40
CA PHE A 387 10.36 19.31 -10.72
C PHE A 387 10.56 20.16 -9.49
N ARG A 388 11.52 21.09 -9.56
CA ARG A 388 11.68 22.11 -8.54
C ARG A 388 10.60 23.16 -8.69
N ASN A 389 9.95 23.48 -7.58
CA ASN A 389 8.91 24.50 -7.55
C ASN A 389 9.52 25.89 -7.31
N GLU A 390 9.43 26.76 -8.30
CA GLU A 390 9.84 28.17 -8.24
C GLU A 390 8.64 29.12 -8.26
N THR A 391 7.44 28.63 -7.98
CA THR A 391 6.21 29.43 -7.94
C THR A 391 6.30 30.48 -6.84
N ALA A 392 5.99 31.73 -7.16
CA ALA A 392 5.84 32.76 -6.14
C ALA A 392 4.52 32.61 -5.40
N GLN A 393 4.48 32.98 -4.13
CA GLN A 393 3.27 32.86 -3.31
C GLN A 393 2.04 33.48 -3.99
N GLY A 394 0.97 32.69 -4.14
CA GLY A 394 -0.26 33.08 -4.85
C GLY A 394 -0.03 33.43 -6.32
N GLY A 395 1.06 32.98 -6.91
CA GLY A 395 1.45 33.31 -8.28
C GLY A 395 1.17 32.22 -9.29
N SER A 396 1.35 32.54 -10.57
CA SER A 396 1.27 31.53 -11.63
C SER A 396 2.36 30.48 -11.45
N CYS A 397 2.00 29.23 -11.66
CA CYS A 397 2.90 28.09 -11.49
C CYS A 397 4.20 28.22 -12.31
N LYS A 398 5.30 27.87 -11.66
CA LYS A 398 6.64 27.84 -12.25
C LYS A 398 7.40 26.62 -11.76
N PHE A 399 7.41 25.56 -12.55
CA PHE A 399 8.16 24.35 -12.28
C PHE A 399 9.35 24.22 -13.23
N VAL A 400 10.49 23.77 -12.70
CA VAL A 400 11.72 23.55 -13.47
C VAL A 400 12.09 22.08 -13.36
N ASP A 401 12.21 21.38 -14.50
CA ASP A 401 12.72 19.99 -14.51
C ASP A 401 14.19 20.00 -14.03
N ALA A 402 14.38 19.56 -12.80
CA ALA A 402 15.68 19.47 -12.13
C ALA A 402 16.19 18.02 -12.05
N THR A 403 15.53 17.05 -12.70
CA THR A 403 15.84 15.61 -12.60
C THR A 403 17.32 15.29 -12.76
N ALA A 404 17.95 15.78 -13.83
CA ALA A 404 19.38 15.54 -14.10
C ALA A 404 20.30 16.29 -13.12
N GLN A 405 19.93 17.51 -12.74
CA GLN A 405 20.70 18.34 -11.82
C GLN A 405 20.66 17.78 -10.38
N ALA A 406 19.54 17.22 -9.99
CA ALA A 406 19.34 16.59 -8.68
C ALA A 406 19.92 15.16 -8.60
N HIS A 407 20.50 14.62 -9.66
CA HIS A 407 21.02 13.24 -9.77
C HIS A 407 19.92 12.17 -9.58
N LEU A 408 18.69 12.50 -9.95
CA LEU A 408 17.52 11.61 -9.85
C LEU A 408 17.17 10.94 -11.20
N THR A 409 18.12 10.92 -12.14
CA THR A 409 17.97 10.21 -13.42
C THR A 409 18.10 8.71 -13.17
N ASP A 410 16.98 8.04 -13.02
CA ASP A 410 16.88 6.60 -13.07
C ASP A 410 15.94 6.18 -14.20
N HIS A 411 16.28 5.10 -14.89
CA HIS A 411 15.51 4.54 -15.98
C HIS A 411 15.19 3.09 -15.64
N GLY A 412 13.99 2.87 -15.17
CA GLY A 412 13.58 1.54 -14.72
C GLY A 412 12.05 1.42 -14.60
N ASP A 413 11.65 0.35 -13.96
CA ASP A 413 10.27 0.15 -13.57
C ASP A 413 10.13 0.55 -12.09
N HIS A 414 9.63 1.76 -11.88
CA HIS A 414 9.38 2.35 -10.58
C HIS A 414 7.89 2.35 -10.26
N PHE A 415 7.58 2.30 -8.96
CA PHE A 415 6.20 2.24 -8.49
C PHE A 415 5.90 3.43 -7.56
N ALA A 416 5.61 3.18 -6.30
CA ALA A 416 5.35 4.22 -5.34
C ALA A 416 6.60 5.01 -4.97
N ALA A 417 6.43 6.30 -4.67
CA ALA A 417 7.49 7.12 -4.14
C ALA A 417 6.93 8.15 -3.16
N TRP A 418 7.72 8.51 -2.16
CA TRP A 418 7.38 9.58 -1.22
C TRP A 418 8.62 10.23 -0.63
N PHE A 419 8.41 11.44 -0.06
CA PHE A 419 9.40 12.12 0.74
C PHE A 419 9.25 11.78 2.22
N PHE A 420 10.36 11.57 2.93
CA PHE A 420 10.41 11.44 4.37
C PHE A 420 11.85 11.73 4.85
N ASP A 421 12.01 12.09 6.10
CA ASP A 421 13.33 12.30 6.72
C ASP A 421 13.73 11.02 7.47
N TYR A 422 14.40 10.06 6.75
CA TYR A 422 14.71 8.75 7.32
C TYR A 422 15.81 8.80 8.39
N ASN A 423 16.69 9.82 8.31
CA ASN A 423 17.86 9.96 9.17
C ASN A 423 17.73 11.09 10.20
N ASN A 424 16.55 11.72 10.29
CA ASN A 424 16.25 12.84 11.21
C ASN A 424 17.28 13.97 11.15
N ASP A 425 17.74 14.36 9.95
CA ASP A 425 18.66 15.49 9.75
C ASP A 425 17.95 16.81 9.38
N GLY A 426 16.64 16.77 9.19
CA GLY A 426 15.79 17.92 8.86
C GLY A 426 15.68 18.21 7.37
N TRP A 427 16.16 17.30 6.51
CA TRP A 427 16.05 17.37 5.06
C TRP A 427 15.31 16.14 4.54
N PRO A 428 14.25 16.31 3.75
CA PRO A 428 13.50 15.17 3.26
C PRO A 428 14.29 14.39 2.19
N ASP A 429 14.35 13.08 2.38
CA ASP A 429 14.88 12.09 1.46
C ASP A 429 13.76 11.54 0.57
N ILE A 430 14.09 10.77 -0.47
CA ILE A 430 13.10 10.15 -1.35
C ILE A 430 13.26 8.63 -1.28
N LEU A 431 12.20 7.93 -0.89
CA LEU A 431 12.09 6.50 -1.15
C LEU A 431 11.30 6.29 -2.45
N ASP A 432 11.85 5.49 -3.36
CA ASP A 432 11.27 5.14 -4.64
C ASP A 432 11.32 3.62 -4.83
N LEU A 433 10.17 3.00 -4.99
CA LEU A 433 10.04 1.56 -4.98
C LEU A 433 10.22 0.97 -6.38
N GLY A 434 11.29 0.21 -6.58
CA GLY A 434 11.50 -0.54 -7.81
C GLY A 434 10.54 -1.73 -7.92
N TYR A 435 9.85 -1.83 -9.05
CA TYR A 435 8.83 -2.85 -9.33
C TYR A 435 9.10 -3.54 -10.68
N TYR A 436 10.28 -4.10 -10.85
CA TYR A 436 10.64 -4.78 -12.09
C TYR A 436 10.96 -6.24 -11.86
N THR A 437 10.43 -7.09 -12.73
CA THR A 437 10.94 -8.45 -12.91
C THR A 437 10.73 -8.88 -14.36
N LEU A 438 11.74 -9.49 -14.96
CA LEU A 438 11.59 -10.16 -16.26
C LEU A 438 10.74 -11.42 -16.11
N THR A 439 10.91 -12.13 -15.00
CA THR A 439 10.18 -13.34 -14.66
C THR A 439 10.03 -13.45 -13.15
N LEU A 440 8.98 -14.09 -12.65
CA LEU A 440 8.85 -14.42 -11.24
C LEU A 440 10.00 -15.28 -10.72
N ASN A 441 10.73 -15.96 -11.60
CA ASN A 441 11.90 -16.73 -11.22
C ASN A 441 13.04 -15.86 -10.66
N ASP A 442 13.16 -14.60 -11.09
CA ASP A 442 14.15 -13.67 -10.54
C ASP A 442 13.84 -13.31 -9.09
N VAL A 443 12.55 -13.11 -8.77
CA VAL A 443 12.13 -12.85 -7.38
C VAL A 443 12.24 -14.13 -6.56
N GLY A 444 11.88 -15.27 -7.12
CA GLY A 444 12.14 -16.59 -6.53
C GLY A 444 13.62 -16.78 -6.18
N GLY A 445 14.51 -16.39 -7.09
CA GLY A 445 15.97 -16.38 -6.88
C GLY A 445 16.39 -15.63 -5.61
N PHE A 446 15.87 -14.41 -5.43
CA PHE A 446 16.09 -13.65 -4.19
C PHE A 446 15.64 -14.44 -2.96
N GLN A 447 14.41 -14.99 -2.97
CA GLN A 447 13.87 -15.73 -1.82
C GLN A 447 14.74 -16.97 -1.46
N VAL A 448 15.25 -17.70 -2.46
CA VAL A 448 16.06 -18.91 -2.24
C VAL A 448 17.56 -18.63 -2.09
N GLY A 449 18.00 -17.38 -2.27
CA GLY A 449 19.41 -16.96 -2.11
C GLY A 449 20.27 -17.15 -3.36
N HIS A 450 19.67 -17.16 -4.53
CA HIS A 450 20.36 -17.17 -5.81
C HIS A 450 20.50 -15.77 -6.41
N PRO A 451 21.37 -15.54 -7.40
CA PRO A 451 21.43 -14.28 -8.15
C PRO A 451 20.06 -13.96 -8.80
N PHE A 452 19.69 -12.70 -8.82
CA PHE A 452 18.41 -12.23 -9.36
C PHE A 452 18.59 -10.96 -10.21
N HIS A 453 17.61 -10.66 -11.07
CA HIS A 453 17.53 -9.47 -11.89
C HIS A 453 16.14 -8.84 -11.78
N ALA A 454 15.80 -8.38 -10.58
CA ALA A 454 14.55 -7.70 -10.29
C ALA A 454 14.82 -6.27 -9.80
N GLY A 455 13.83 -5.39 -9.94
CA GLY A 455 13.86 -4.05 -9.36
C GLY A 455 13.95 -4.12 -7.84
N THR A 456 14.72 -3.22 -7.26
CA THR A 456 14.85 -3.04 -5.82
C THR A 456 14.49 -1.61 -5.45
N PRO A 457 14.02 -1.35 -4.23
CA PRO A 457 13.82 0.00 -3.73
C PRO A 457 15.09 0.87 -3.91
N ARG A 458 14.87 2.16 -4.15
CA ARG A 458 15.89 3.21 -4.13
C ARG A 458 15.63 4.11 -2.94
N LEU A 459 16.67 4.46 -2.20
CA LEU A 459 16.63 5.52 -1.20
C LEU A 459 17.62 6.60 -1.61
N TYR A 460 17.10 7.77 -1.93
CA TYR A 460 17.87 8.92 -2.33
C TYR A 460 18.06 9.86 -1.14
N LEU A 461 19.25 9.82 -0.54
CA LEU A 461 19.68 10.71 0.53
C LEU A 461 19.83 12.15 -0.01
N ASN A 462 19.22 13.11 0.66
CA ASN A 462 19.35 14.53 0.34
C ASN A 462 20.74 15.04 0.76
N ASN A 463 21.50 15.60 -0.17
CA ASN A 463 22.86 16.14 0.09
C ASN A 463 22.86 17.59 0.61
N HIS A 464 21.70 18.21 0.85
CA HIS A 464 21.52 19.60 1.32
C HIS A 464 22.00 20.69 0.32
N ASP A 465 22.28 20.31 -0.91
CA ASP A 465 22.76 21.23 -1.97
C ASP A 465 21.88 21.21 -3.23
N GLY A 466 20.72 20.58 -3.13
CA GLY A 466 19.76 20.36 -4.23
C GLY A 466 20.06 19.13 -5.08
N THR A 467 20.97 18.26 -4.61
CA THR A 467 21.27 16.96 -5.22
C THR A 467 20.97 15.82 -4.25
N PHE A 468 20.89 14.60 -4.78
CA PHE A 468 20.64 13.40 -4.00
C PHE A 468 21.68 12.32 -4.32
N THR A 469 21.88 11.40 -3.37
CA THR A 469 22.74 10.22 -3.52
C THR A 469 21.94 8.96 -3.27
N GLU A 470 21.93 8.00 -4.19
CA GLU A 470 21.26 6.70 -4.00
C GLU A 470 22.07 5.84 -3.02
N ILE A 471 21.42 5.35 -1.96
CA ILE A 471 22.05 4.65 -0.83
C ILE A 471 21.31 3.38 -0.39
N ALA A 472 20.31 2.87 -1.15
CA ALA A 472 19.50 1.73 -0.72
C ALA A 472 20.33 0.50 -0.34
N LYS A 473 21.44 0.27 -1.03
CA LYS A 473 22.36 -0.83 -0.71
C LYS A 473 23.08 -0.63 0.61
N GLU A 474 23.53 0.59 0.88
CA GLU A 474 24.24 0.97 2.10
C GLU A 474 23.34 0.84 3.32
N VAL A 475 22.03 1.08 3.14
CA VAL A 475 21.02 0.98 4.21
C VAL A 475 20.21 -0.31 4.18
N HIS A 476 20.63 -1.32 3.40
CA HIS A 476 20.05 -2.68 3.33
C HIS A 476 18.60 -2.76 2.78
N LEU A 477 18.18 -1.81 1.95
CA LEU A 477 16.89 -1.83 1.27
C LEU A 477 16.94 -2.42 -0.16
N ASP A 478 18.11 -2.78 -0.69
CA ASP A 478 18.31 -3.29 -2.05
C ASP A 478 17.80 -4.73 -2.23
N ARG A 479 16.52 -4.98 -1.92
CA ARG A 479 15.90 -6.31 -1.90
C ARG A 479 14.84 -6.45 -3.01
N ALA A 480 14.80 -7.59 -3.69
CA ALA A 480 13.78 -7.89 -4.70
C ALA A 480 12.47 -8.29 -4.00
N ILE A 481 11.53 -7.36 -3.88
CA ILE A 481 10.33 -7.49 -3.06
C ILE A 481 9.06 -7.45 -3.90
N LEU A 482 9.05 -6.74 -5.04
CA LEU A 482 7.86 -6.36 -5.82
C LEU A 482 6.82 -5.61 -4.96
N PRO A 483 7.18 -4.45 -4.37
CA PRO A 483 6.28 -3.73 -3.49
C PRO A 483 5.16 -3.08 -4.29
N MET A 484 3.91 -3.28 -3.85
CA MET A 484 2.72 -2.61 -4.39
C MET A 484 2.25 -1.50 -3.44
N GLY A 485 1.74 -1.86 -2.28
CA GLY A 485 1.47 -0.92 -1.21
C GLY A 485 2.72 -0.62 -0.38
N ALA A 486 2.77 0.56 0.20
CA ALA A 486 3.86 0.91 1.09
C ALA A 486 3.52 2.13 1.94
N ASN A 487 3.99 2.13 3.17
CA ASN A 487 3.85 3.25 4.08
C ASN A 487 4.95 3.22 5.16
N PHE A 488 5.01 4.26 5.97
CA PHE A 488 5.98 4.41 7.03
C PHE A 488 5.32 4.87 8.35
N GLY A 489 5.92 4.51 9.49
CA GLY A 489 5.48 4.88 10.84
C GLY A 489 6.59 4.58 11.85
N ASP A 490 6.32 4.72 13.14
CA ASP A 490 7.29 4.51 14.22
C ASP A 490 6.82 3.38 15.15
N LEU A 491 7.12 2.13 14.76
CA LEU A 491 6.59 0.91 15.41
C LEU A 491 6.93 0.79 16.89
N ASP A 492 8.12 1.20 17.28
CA ASP A 492 8.60 1.02 18.64
C ASP A 492 8.77 2.34 19.42
N ASN A 493 8.23 3.43 18.87
CA ASN A 493 8.29 4.78 19.46
C ASN A 493 9.72 5.25 19.73
N ASP A 494 10.68 4.85 18.91
CA ASP A 494 12.07 5.28 19.06
C ASP A 494 12.39 6.60 18.32
N GLY A 495 11.44 7.15 17.58
CA GLY A 495 11.51 8.41 16.84
C GLY A 495 12.09 8.27 15.43
N TRP A 496 12.39 7.04 14.97
CA TRP A 496 12.86 6.76 13.61
C TRP A 496 11.73 6.11 12.80
N LEU A 497 11.58 6.52 11.54
CA LEU A 497 10.52 6.02 10.69
C LEU A 497 10.87 4.65 10.12
N ASP A 498 10.05 3.67 10.44
CA ASP A 498 10.06 2.31 9.91
C ASP A 498 9.28 2.23 8.61
N VAL A 499 9.50 1.19 7.80
CA VAL A 499 8.85 1.05 6.48
C VAL A 499 8.19 -0.31 6.34
N TYR A 500 6.91 -0.33 5.98
CA TYR A 500 6.20 -1.55 5.61
C TYR A 500 5.86 -1.58 4.13
N LEU A 501 6.18 -2.69 3.47
CA LEU A 501 6.01 -2.91 2.04
C LEU A 501 5.06 -4.09 1.82
N GLY A 502 3.86 -3.81 1.34
CA GLY A 502 2.92 -4.79 0.81
C GLY A 502 3.45 -5.32 -0.52
N THR A 503 3.56 -6.63 -0.65
CA THR A 503 4.21 -7.28 -1.78
C THR A 503 3.20 -7.93 -2.69
N GLY A 504 3.50 -8.03 -3.98
CA GLY A 504 2.66 -8.78 -4.90
C GLY A 504 2.93 -8.46 -6.36
N GLU A 505 2.27 -9.24 -7.18
CA GLU A 505 2.22 -9.12 -8.63
C GLU A 505 0.92 -9.83 -9.05
N PRO A 506 0.21 -9.41 -10.12
CA PRO A 506 -1.09 -9.98 -10.48
C PRO A 506 -1.15 -11.51 -10.60
N GLU A 507 -0.04 -12.16 -10.97
CA GLU A 507 -0.02 -13.63 -11.10
C GLU A 507 -0.10 -14.34 -9.74
N TYR A 508 -0.83 -15.44 -9.70
CA TYR A 508 -1.04 -16.23 -8.46
C TYR A 508 0.22 -16.93 -7.93
N GLU A 509 1.27 -17.06 -8.72
CA GLU A 509 2.57 -17.60 -8.30
C GLU A 509 3.36 -16.64 -7.42
N ALA A 510 3.00 -15.35 -7.43
CA ALA A 510 3.66 -14.33 -6.63
C ALA A 510 3.24 -14.39 -5.15
N LEU A 511 3.37 -15.55 -4.52
CA LEU A 511 3.20 -15.73 -3.08
C LEU A 511 4.49 -15.29 -2.37
N LEU A 512 4.59 -14.00 -2.09
CA LEU A 512 5.74 -13.38 -1.47
C LEU A 512 5.31 -12.78 -0.12
N PRO A 513 6.12 -12.91 0.95
CA PRO A 513 5.75 -12.30 2.21
C PRO A 513 5.87 -10.77 2.14
N ASN A 514 4.88 -10.06 2.65
CA ASN A 514 4.97 -8.63 2.92
C ASN A 514 6.16 -8.36 3.83
N ARG A 515 6.78 -7.18 3.78
CA ARG A 515 8.07 -6.92 4.41
C ARG A 515 8.04 -5.69 5.32
N MET A 516 8.42 -5.90 6.58
CA MET A 516 8.59 -4.83 7.55
C MET A 516 10.07 -4.58 7.84
N PHE A 517 10.47 -3.33 7.74
CA PHE A 517 11.83 -2.86 7.98
C PHE A 517 11.84 -1.85 9.10
N ARG A 518 12.51 -2.19 10.20
CA ARG A 518 12.78 -1.27 11.31
C ARG A 518 13.96 -0.38 10.97
N ASN A 519 13.82 0.92 11.15
CA ASN A 519 14.90 1.87 11.01
C ASN A 519 15.83 1.83 12.24
N HIS A 520 17.07 1.47 12.05
CA HIS A 520 18.07 1.37 13.10
C HIS A 520 18.85 2.69 13.25
N ASN A 521 18.24 3.66 13.92
CA ASN A 521 18.84 4.94 14.25
C ASN A 521 19.33 5.76 13.04
N GLY A 522 18.61 5.73 11.92
CA GLY A 522 18.97 6.42 10.68
C GLY A 522 20.22 5.88 9.97
N LYS A 523 20.66 4.66 10.31
CA LYS A 523 21.89 4.07 9.74
C LYS A 523 21.61 3.02 8.70
N ASP A 524 20.72 2.12 9.01
CA ASP A 524 20.31 1.01 8.15
C ASP A 524 18.90 0.55 8.54
N PHE A 525 18.31 -0.30 7.70
CA PHE A 525 17.02 -0.92 7.95
C PHE A 525 17.20 -2.40 8.27
N GLN A 526 16.58 -2.84 9.35
CA GLN A 526 16.58 -4.22 9.84
C GLN A 526 15.28 -4.92 9.45
N ASP A 527 15.36 -6.05 8.76
CA ASP A 527 14.19 -6.87 8.45
C ASP A 527 13.62 -7.48 9.75
N VAL A 528 12.42 -7.06 10.12
CA VAL A 528 11.68 -7.54 11.30
C VAL A 528 10.42 -8.33 10.92
N THR A 529 10.29 -8.67 9.65
CA THR A 529 9.11 -9.33 9.07
C THR A 529 8.65 -10.55 9.87
N THR A 530 9.57 -11.47 10.16
CA THR A 530 9.21 -12.76 10.79
C THR A 530 9.11 -12.67 12.31
N SER A 531 9.87 -11.80 12.98
CA SER A 531 9.75 -11.57 14.43
C SER A 531 8.48 -10.82 14.78
N GLY A 532 8.10 -9.83 13.98
CA GLY A 532 6.88 -9.06 14.17
C GLY A 532 5.59 -9.74 13.68
N GLY A 533 5.71 -10.82 12.87
CA GLY A 533 4.54 -11.51 12.31
C GLY A 533 3.94 -10.81 11.08
N PHE A 534 4.67 -9.90 10.43
CA PHE A 534 4.19 -9.06 9.32
C PHE A 534 4.21 -9.75 7.94
N GLY A 535 4.80 -10.95 7.86
CA GLY A 535 5.05 -11.63 6.60
C GLY A 535 3.83 -12.31 5.99
N HIS A 536 2.71 -11.61 5.83
CA HIS A 536 1.55 -12.20 5.18
C HIS A 536 1.87 -12.58 3.73
N LEU A 537 1.39 -13.74 3.27
CA LEU A 537 1.64 -14.26 1.91
C LEU A 537 0.62 -13.79 0.88
N GLN A 538 -0.46 -13.17 1.32
CA GLN A 538 -1.41 -12.53 0.41
C GLN A 538 -0.85 -11.18 -0.03
N LYS A 539 -1.26 -10.74 -1.22
CA LYS A 539 -0.81 -9.48 -1.82
C LYS A 539 -1.27 -8.31 -0.97
N GLY A 540 -0.31 -7.53 -0.48
CA GLY A 540 -0.54 -6.34 0.34
C GLY A 540 -0.67 -5.10 -0.54
N HIS A 541 -1.62 -4.22 -0.19
CA HIS A 541 -1.92 -3.03 -0.96
C HIS A 541 -1.99 -1.77 -0.09
N GLY A 542 -3.16 -1.33 0.32
CA GLY A 542 -3.29 -0.16 1.18
C GLY A 542 -2.71 -0.43 2.57
N ILE A 543 -1.83 0.45 3.06
CA ILE A 543 -1.18 0.33 4.37
C ILE A 543 -1.32 1.64 5.12
N ALA A 544 -1.70 1.58 6.41
CA ALA A 544 -1.67 2.72 7.30
C ALA A 544 -1.08 2.37 8.67
N PHE A 545 -0.34 3.30 9.25
CA PHE A 545 0.14 3.29 10.62
C PHE A 545 -0.70 4.26 11.43
N ALA A 546 -1.30 3.80 12.53
CA ALA A 546 -2.18 4.65 13.33
C ALA A 546 -2.32 4.14 14.77
N ASP A 547 -2.32 5.04 15.74
CA ASP A 547 -2.69 4.73 17.12
C ASP A 547 -4.22 4.64 17.25
N LEU A 548 -4.79 3.50 16.80
CA LEU A 548 -6.24 3.26 16.76
C LEU A 548 -6.85 3.18 18.15
N GLU A 549 -6.10 2.65 19.13
CA GLU A 549 -6.54 2.49 20.52
C GLU A 549 -6.36 3.77 21.35
N ASN A 550 -5.75 4.84 20.79
CA ASN A 550 -5.31 6.05 21.50
C ASN A 550 -4.41 5.73 22.73
N ASN A 551 -3.64 4.64 22.64
CA ASN A 551 -2.81 4.13 23.74
C ASN A 551 -1.35 4.60 23.66
N GLY A 552 -0.97 5.23 22.53
CA GLY A 552 0.36 5.73 22.24
C GLY A 552 1.27 4.75 21.49
N ASN A 553 0.71 3.74 20.85
CA ASN A 553 1.46 2.83 20.00
C ASN A 553 0.74 2.74 18.65
N GLU A 554 1.47 2.93 17.55
CA GLU A 554 0.89 2.81 16.22
C GLU A 554 0.66 1.34 15.88
N ASP A 555 -0.59 1.00 15.58
CA ASP A 555 -0.98 -0.25 14.95
C ASP A 555 -0.72 -0.16 13.45
N VAL A 556 -0.69 -1.31 12.78
CA VAL A 556 -0.55 -1.36 11.32
C VAL A 556 -1.77 -2.04 10.72
N ILE A 557 -2.49 -1.34 9.86
CA ILE A 557 -3.59 -1.92 9.10
C ILE A 557 -3.18 -2.04 7.63
N GLU A 558 -3.47 -3.20 7.04
CA GLU A 558 -3.16 -3.49 5.64
C GLU A 558 -4.41 -4.05 4.95
N GLU A 559 -4.81 -3.40 3.86
CA GLU A 559 -5.79 -3.91 2.92
C GLU A 559 -5.09 -4.90 1.99
N MET A 560 -5.70 -6.06 1.79
CA MET A 560 -5.11 -7.15 1.02
C MET A 560 -6.05 -7.69 -0.03
N GLY A 561 -5.45 -8.17 -1.10
CA GLY A 561 -6.13 -8.81 -2.21
C GLY A 561 -5.34 -8.65 -3.49
N GLY A 562 -5.74 -9.37 -4.53
CA GLY A 562 -5.12 -9.29 -5.85
C GLY A 562 -5.99 -8.58 -6.86
N ALA A 563 -5.61 -8.74 -8.12
CA ALA A 563 -6.20 -8.05 -9.27
C ALA A 563 -7.39 -8.79 -9.89
N PHE A 564 -7.62 -10.05 -9.54
CA PHE A 564 -8.66 -10.88 -10.16
C PHE A 564 -9.78 -11.22 -9.18
N PRO A 565 -11.02 -11.45 -9.65
CA PRO A 565 -12.14 -11.83 -8.78
C PRO A 565 -11.91 -13.05 -7.87
N GLY A 566 -10.99 -13.93 -8.24
CA GLY A 566 -10.60 -15.08 -7.42
C GLY A 566 -9.45 -14.83 -6.46
N ASP A 567 -8.95 -13.59 -6.37
CA ASP A 567 -7.79 -13.23 -5.54
C ASP A 567 -8.15 -12.20 -4.46
N THR A 568 -9.38 -12.21 -4.01
CA THR A 568 -9.86 -11.38 -2.91
C THR A 568 -9.40 -11.90 -1.57
N TYR A 569 -9.18 -11.00 -0.60
CA TYR A 569 -8.81 -11.35 0.77
C TYR A 569 -9.39 -10.35 1.77
N GLN A 570 -9.22 -10.62 3.07
CA GLN A 570 -9.65 -9.76 4.16
C GLN A 570 -8.49 -8.85 4.59
N PRO A 571 -8.75 -7.63 5.07
CA PRO A 571 -7.72 -6.79 5.67
C PRO A 571 -7.16 -7.44 6.94
N VAL A 572 -5.92 -7.07 7.30
CA VAL A 572 -5.31 -7.42 8.58
C VAL A 572 -5.08 -6.17 9.41
N LEU A 573 -5.23 -6.30 10.72
CA LEU A 573 -4.91 -5.26 11.69
C LEU A 573 -3.90 -5.81 12.70
N TYR A 574 -2.64 -5.46 12.51
CA TYR A 574 -1.54 -5.83 13.39
C TYR A 574 -1.52 -4.91 14.62
N ARG A 575 -2.02 -5.39 15.74
CA ARG A 575 -2.03 -4.65 16.99
C ARG A 575 -0.63 -4.54 17.58
N ASN A 576 -0.21 -3.33 17.90
CA ASN A 576 1.09 -3.06 18.51
C ASN A 576 1.13 -3.51 19.99
N PRO A 577 2.05 -4.40 20.39
CA PRO A 577 2.15 -4.84 21.78
C PRO A 577 2.70 -3.77 22.75
N GLY A 578 3.26 -2.67 22.19
CA GLY A 578 3.96 -1.62 22.93
C GLY A 578 5.39 -2.01 23.33
N HIS A 579 6.30 -1.05 23.25
CA HIS A 579 7.74 -1.23 23.48
C HIS A 579 8.25 -0.46 24.70
N GLY A 580 7.33 0.20 25.44
CA GLY A 580 7.65 0.94 26.66
C GLY A 580 8.49 2.19 26.42
N ASN A 581 8.46 2.73 25.22
CA ASN A 581 8.97 4.05 24.87
C ASN A 581 7.87 5.11 25.02
N HIS A 582 8.27 6.38 25.12
CA HIS A 582 7.38 7.52 25.23
C HIS A 582 7.08 8.13 23.85
N TRP A 583 6.04 8.91 23.77
CA TRP A 583 5.51 9.49 22.54
C TRP A 583 4.88 10.86 22.75
N ILE A 584 4.58 11.55 21.66
CA ILE A 584 3.71 12.73 21.61
C ILE A 584 2.88 12.67 20.34
N THR A 585 1.61 13.08 20.43
CA THR A 585 0.75 13.23 19.23
C THR A 585 0.41 14.70 19.03
N LEU A 586 0.56 15.18 17.79
CA LEU A 586 0.28 16.57 17.41
C LEU A 586 -0.74 16.61 16.27
N THR A 587 -1.89 17.26 16.49
CA THR A 587 -2.84 17.60 15.43
C THR A 587 -2.68 19.08 15.11
N LEU A 588 -2.34 19.41 13.87
CA LEU A 588 -2.13 20.78 13.43
C LEU A 588 -3.39 21.34 12.74
N GLU A 589 -3.70 22.60 13.00
CA GLU A 589 -4.76 23.36 12.33
C GLU A 589 -4.19 24.65 11.74
N GLY A 590 -4.15 24.76 10.41
CA GLY A 590 -3.76 25.98 9.72
C GLY A 590 -4.81 27.09 9.84
N VAL A 591 -4.37 28.32 9.67
CA VAL A 591 -5.20 29.53 9.65
C VAL A 591 -4.92 30.37 8.40
N GLN A 592 -3.67 30.62 8.08
CA GLN A 592 -3.19 31.13 6.80
C GLN A 592 -2.75 29.96 5.90
N THR A 593 -2.03 29.03 6.49
CA THR A 593 -1.77 27.72 5.88
C THR A 593 -3.12 27.00 5.73
N ASN A 594 -3.25 26.13 4.71
CA ASN A 594 -4.44 25.29 4.52
C ASN A 594 -4.82 24.61 5.85
N ARG A 595 -6.10 24.38 6.07
CA ARG A 595 -6.60 23.95 7.38
C ARG A 595 -6.05 22.63 7.86
N ALA A 596 -5.84 21.68 6.95
CA ALA A 596 -5.20 20.40 7.23
C ALA A 596 -3.68 20.49 7.49
N ALA A 597 -3.10 21.70 7.39
CA ALA A 597 -1.70 22.01 7.64
C ALA A 597 -0.70 21.27 6.71
N PHE A 598 -1.10 20.85 5.52
CA PHE A 598 -0.17 20.24 4.56
C PHE A 598 1.02 21.16 4.30
N GLY A 599 2.23 20.57 4.29
CA GLY A 599 3.49 21.28 4.13
C GLY A 599 4.04 21.89 5.43
N ALA A 600 3.27 21.91 6.53
CA ALA A 600 3.80 22.34 7.82
C ALA A 600 4.86 21.35 8.34
N ARG A 601 5.98 21.89 8.86
CA ARG A 601 7.10 21.09 9.35
C ARG A 601 7.21 21.17 10.87
N ILE A 602 7.23 20.01 11.52
CA ILE A 602 7.41 19.83 12.95
C ILE A 602 8.86 19.46 13.21
N SER A 603 9.49 20.13 14.17
CA SER A 603 10.80 19.78 14.71
C SER A 603 10.69 19.62 16.22
N LEU A 604 11.08 18.47 16.74
CA LEU A 604 11.17 18.19 18.16
C LEU A 604 12.64 18.14 18.59
N THR A 605 12.94 18.78 19.72
CA THR A 605 14.23 18.63 20.41
C THR A 605 13.96 18.08 21.80
N PHE A 606 14.59 16.96 22.15
CA PHE A 606 14.44 16.32 23.45
C PHE A 606 15.74 15.60 23.87
N ARG A 607 15.76 15.12 25.09
CA ARG A 607 16.92 14.41 25.62
C ARG A 607 16.55 12.98 25.96
N ASP A 608 17.06 12.06 25.14
CA ASP A 608 16.91 10.62 25.32
C ASP A 608 18.16 10.04 25.96
N GLN A 609 18.03 9.48 27.16
CA GLN A 609 19.13 8.90 27.95
C GLN A 609 20.39 9.80 28.03
N GLY A 610 20.16 11.12 28.12
CA GLY A 610 21.23 12.13 28.23
C GLY A 610 21.75 12.65 26.88
N THR A 611 21.40 12.04 25.76
CA THR A 611 21.76 12.49 24.41
C THR A 611 20.68 13.42 23.87
N VAL A 612 21.07 14.56 23.31
CA VAL A 612 20.13 15.45 22.60
C VAL A 612 19.78 14.78 21.27
N ARG A 613 18.46 14.66 21.02
CA ARG A 613 17.92 14.15 19.77
C ARG A 613 17.01 15.17 19.12
N HIS A 614 16.94 15.08 17.80
CA HIS A 614 16.01 15.81 16.97
C HIS A 614 15.14 14.81 16.19
N VAL A 615 13.88 15.15 15.99
CA VAL A 615 12.96 14.40 15.15
C VAL A 615 12.21 15.41 14.29
N TYR A 616 12.07 15.11 13.01
CA TYR A 616 11.39 15.99 12.06
C TYR A 616 10.24 15.23 11.39
N ARG A 617 9.12 15.94 11.16
CA ARG A 617 7.95 15.43 10.43
C ARG A 617 7.39 16.53 9.55
N THR A 618 6.85 16.17 8.42
CA THR A 618 6.10 17.09 7.53
C THR A 618 4.70 16.56 7.30
N ILE A 619 3.70 17.41 7.45
CA ILE A 619 2.30 17.04 7.26
C ILE A 619 2.02 16.82 5.76
N GLY A 620 1.30 15.74 5.42
CA GLY A 620 0.83 15.48 4.06
C GLY A 620 1.89 14.88 3.13
N TYR A 621 3.06 14.47 3.62
CA TYR A 621 3.98 13.65 2.83
C TYR A 621 3.36 12.25 2.75
N GLY A 622 3.02 11.89 1.51
CA GLY A 622 2.19 10.73 1.22
C GLY A 622 2.92 9.40 1.30
N SER A 623 2.16 8.37 1.00
CA SER A 623 2.59 6.98 0.88
C SER A 623 2.02 6.40 -0.41
N SER A 624 1.99 5.06 -0.55
CA SER A 624 1.35 4.39 -1.68
C SER A 624 0.15 3.57 -1.22
N PHE A 625 -1.01 3.83 -1.82
CA PHE A 625 -2.28 3.14 -1.57
C PHE A 625 -2.77 3.21 -0.12
N GLY A 626 -2.17 4.04 0.73
CA GLY A 626 -2.55 4.21 2.12
C GLY A 626 -2.39 5.63 2.60
N GLY A 627 -3.15 6.02 3.62
CA GLY A 627 -3.08 7.30 4.30
C GLY A 627 -3.00 7.10 5.81
N ASN A 628 -1.88 7.57 6.42
CA ASN A 628 -1.79 7.72 7.87
C ASN A 628 -2.62 8.92 8.31
N PRO A 629 -3.12 8.94 9.56
CA PRO A 629 -3.84 10.11 10.06
C PRO A 629 -3.03 11.40 9.94
N LEU A 630 -3.70 12.51 9.63
CA LEU A 630 -3.05 13.83 9.60
C LEU A 630 -2.51 14.24 10.96
N ARG A 631 -3.05 13.68 12.05
CA ARG A 631 -2.46 13.82 13.38
C ARG A 631 -1.15 13.03 13.45
N GLN A 632 -0.05 13.72 13.78
CA GLN A 632 1.29 13.14 13.78
C GLN A 632 1.60 12.46 15.09
N HIS A 633 1.82 11.15 15.06
CA HIS A 633 2.37 10.37 16.17
C HIS A 633 3.90 10.39 16.08
N ILE A 634 4.60 10.69 17.17
CA ILE A 634 6.06 10.85 17.17
C ILE A 634 6.64 10.18 18.41
N GLY A 635 7.46 9.17 18.22
CA GLY A 635 8.19 8.49 19.28
C GLY A 635 9.32 9.34 19.87
N LEU A 636 9.56 9.15 21.15
CA LEU A 636 10.53 9.93 21.94
C LEU A 636 11.57 9.04 22.62
N GLY A 637 11.57 7.73 22.36
CA GLY A 637 12.42 6.80 23.08
C GLY A 637 12.12 6.79 24.59
N LYS A 638 13.12 7.00 25.39
CA LYS A 638 12.98 7.06 26.87
C LYS A 638 12.80 8.49 27.42
N ALA A 639 12.62 9.49 26.56
CA ALA A 639 12.43 10.86 26.99
C ALA A 639 11.00 11.08 27.50
N THR A 640 10.87 11.61 28.72
CA THR A 640 9.59 11.90 29.39
C THR A 640 9.04 13.30 29.10
N SER A 641 9.78 14.11 28.33
CA SER A 641 9.36 15.43 27.89
C SER A 641 10.14 15.88 26.66
N VAL A 642 9.52 16.76 25.87
CA VAL A 642 10.14 17.46 24.75
C VAL A 642 10.62 18.83 25.25
N GLU A 643 11.94 19.13 25.11
CA GLU A 643 12.52 20.39 25.50
C GLU A 643 12.00 21.54 24.65
N LYS A 644 11.85 21.31 23.33
CA LYS A 644 11.36 22.29 22.37
C LYS A 644 10.59 21.62 21.23
N ILE A 645 9.41 22.15 20.90
CA ILE A 645 8.65 21.88 19.68
C ILE A 645 8.73 23.15 18.83
N GLU A 646 9.08 23.01 17.56
CA GLU A 646 8.99 24.09 16.58
C GLU A 646 8.12 23.64 15.42
N ILE A 647 7.22 24.50 14.96
CA ILE A 647 6.34 24.25 13.82
C ILE A 647 6.51 25.40 12.84
N PHE A 648 7.02 25.09 11.67
CA PHE A 648 7.10 26.02 10.55
C PHE A 648 5.80 25.92 9.72
N TRP A 649 5.17 27.06 9.48
CA TRP A 649 3.96 27.22 8.69
C TRP A 649 4.30 27.81 7.33
N PRO A 650 4.14 27.05 6.19
CA PRO A 650 4.70 27.47 4.91
C PRO A 650 4.06 28.74 4.33
N VAL A 651 2.75 28.93 4.46
CA VAL A 651 2.04 30.08 3.89
C VAL A 651 2.34 31.37 4.64
N SER A 652 2.30 31.34 5.97
CA SER A 652 2.64 32.54 6.77
C SER A 652 4.16 32.78 6.90
N GLY A 653 4.99 31.77 6.56
CA GLY A 653 6.44 31.82 6.73
C GLY A 653 6.88 31.95 8.20
N THR A 654 6.00 31.65 9.17
CA THR A 654 6.28 31.81 10.60
C THR A 654 6.67 30.51 11.25
N THR A 655 7.50 30.58 12.31
CA THR A 655 7.82 29.45 13.18
C THR A 655 7.22 29.69 14.56
N GLN A 656 6.38 28.74 14.98
CA GLN A 656 5.74 28.73 16.29
C GLN A 656 6.50 27.76 17.20
N SER A 657 6.75 28.15 18.48
CA SER A 657 7.57 27.34 19.39
C SER A 657 6.91 27.13 20.73
N PHE A 658 7.07 25.91 21.28
CA PHE A 658 6.65 25.55 22.63
C PHE A 658 7.79 24.83 23.35
N THR A 659 7.87 24.97 24.69
CA THR A 659 8.96 24.39 25.48
C THR A 659 8.45 23.59 26.66
N ASN A 660 9.26 22.61 27.11
CA ASN A 660 8.97 21.76 28.26
C ASN A 660 7.60 21.06 28.18
N VAL A 661 7.32 20.41 27.03
CA VAL A 661 6.07 19.74 26.80
C VAL A 661 6.18 18.29 27.31
N PRO A 662 5.23 17.82 28.16
CA PRO A 662 5.29 16.47 28.70
C PRO A 662 5.00 15.43 27.61
N ALA A 663 5.66 14.27 27.69
CA ALA A 663 5.39 13.09 26.85
C ALA A 663 4.07 12.40 27.23
N ASP A 664 3.69 11.39 26.45
CA ASP A 664 2.51 10.51 26.58
C ASP A 664 1.18 11.30 26.56
N ARG A 665 1.15 12.32 25.70
CA ARG A 665 0.00 13.21 25.53
C ARG A 665 -0.22 13.58 24.06
N ALA A 666 -1.49 13.86 23.76
CA ALA A 666 -1.91 14.44 22.49
C ALA A 666 -2.19 15.95 22.67
N PHE A 667 -1.86 16.71 21.63
CA PHE A 667 -2.08 18.16 21.60
C PHE A 667 -2.65 18.60 20.25
N HIS A 668 -3.57 19.56 20.32
CA HIS A 668 -4.02 20.32 19.16
C HIS A 668 -3.24 21.63 19.09
N VAL A 669 -2.73 21.95 17.92
CA VAL A 669 -1.89 23.13 17.67
C VAL A 669 -2.48 23.96 16.55
N LYS A 670 -3.07 25.08 16.89
CA LYS A 670 -3.58 26.03 15.92
C LYS A 670 -2.50 27.04 15.53
N GLU A 671 -2.38 27.32 14.22
CA GLU A 671 -1.45 28.33 13.69
C GLU A 671 -1.63 29.67 14.42
N GLY A 672 -0.52 30.22 14.94
CA GLY A 672 -0.48 31.50 15.68
C GLY A 672 -0.96 31.42 17.13
N ALA A 673 -1.45 30.27 17.61
CA ALA A 673 -1.85 30.17 19.04
C ALA A 673 -0.62 30.19 19.95
N ALA A 674 -0.74 30.87 21.08
CA ALA A 674 0.35 31.01 22.03
C ALA A 674 0.57 29.78 22.93
N LYS A 675 -0.33 28.80 22.91
CA LYS A 675 -0.31 27.61 23.78
C LYS A 675 -0.81 26.39 23.02
N LEU A 676 -0.26 25.23 23.38
CA LEU A 676 -0.80 23.92 23.02
C LEU A 676 -2.14 23.71 23.76
N ALA A 677 -3.14 23.18 23.06
CA ALA A 677 -4.36 22.67 23.68
C ALA A 677 -4.22 21.15 23.83
N GLN A 678 -4.28 20.64 25.07
CA GLN A 678 -4.25 19.20 25.28
C GLN A 678 -5.53 18.58 24.70
N ALA A 679 -5.38 17.48 23.95
CA ALA A 679 -6.47 16.66 23.47
C ALA A 679 -6.56 15.39 24.34
N ASP A 680 -7.76 15.11 24.83
CA ASP A 680 -8.03 13.91 25.65
C ASP A 680 -8.87 12.93 24.85
N TYR A 681 -8.21 12.02 24.10
CA TYR A 681 -8.87 10.99 23.33
C TYR A 681 -9.29 9.79 24.20
N LYS A 682 -10.43 9.19 23.88
CA LYS A 682 -10.90 7.98 24.54
C LYS A 682 -9.97 6.80 24.24
N ARG A 683 -9.45 6.17 25.29
CA ARG A 683 -8.61 4.97 25.18
C ARG A 683 -9.45 3.72 25.31
N PHE A 684 -9.09 2.70 24.53
CA PHE A 684 -9.66 1.34 24.63
C PHE A 684 -8.56 0.31 24.32
N ALA A 685 -8.89 -0.96 24.19
CA ALA A 685 -7.98 -2.01 23.78
C ALA A 685 -8.69 -3.02 22.90
N PHE A 686 -8.03 -3.49 21.85
CA PHE A 686 -8.49 -4.60 21.05
C PHE A 686 -8.39 -5.92 21.81
N ASP A 687 -9.38 -6.80 21.63
CA ASP A 687 -9.34 -8.16 22.15
C ASP A 687 -8.32 -9.00 21.36
N VAL A 688 -7.35 -9.55 22.07
CA VAL A 688 -6.36 -10.47 21.49
C VAL A 688 -6.71 -11.90 21.92
N LEU A 689 -7.01 -12.75 20.95
CA LEU A 689 -7.27 -14.16 21.23
C LEU A 689 -5.98 -14.86 21.68
N PRO A 690 -6.04 -15.82 22.61
CA PRO A 690 -4.89 -16.63 22.95
C PRO A 690 -4.44 -17.48 21.75
N LYS A 691 -3.10 -17.62 21.60
CA LYS A 691 -2.46 -18.37 20.50
C LYS A 691 -2.82 -19.85 20.52
#